data_757337e900800fbd2c219bbd1c2de5c2
#
_entry.id   757337e900800fbd2c219bbd1c2de5c2
#
_cell.length_a   1.000
_cell.length_b   1.000
_cell.length_c   1.000
_cell.angle_alpha   90.00
_cell.angle_beta   90.00
_cell.angle_gamma   90.00
#
_symmetry.space_group_name_H-M   'P 1'
#
loop_
_entity.id
_entity.type
_entity.pdbx_description
1 polymer ?
#
loop_
_entity_poly.entity_id
_entity_poly.type
_entity_poly.pdbx_seq_one_letter_code
_entity_poly.pdbx_strand_id
1 'polypeptide(L)'
;MSAFPSSPPKTGFTVPLTLAACLAACLRAAAADPVLATVDVSKLPPPATRPVAFSADIQPILEKACLRCHGAEKPKAGYRLDNREDAIRGGDQGAAIVPGDSAKSPLIHFVARLVEDMEMPPTGKGEPLTADEIGILRAWIDQGAAWSEDSAQPRLSYSFTPAAQYIAVDGNEARFREHYWMRDGWGDGLSEFSLKYDMDPRTRVEIEGRTYTGTDQHRFNARVERDDLGWVRVGYQEFHRYHDDTGGYYKPYGDAAPRLDDDLVLRHRHATIELGLALPDLPVFQIAYDLHLRDGTEATLNWGALDRGGVRRAIYPGRQRVDETTHLVTLDIRYDWDGLLISDQAQFEWHEQNNLKTNYDTQGGGFDFANRINDRQDYWRGANVLRLERQLRDWLYVSGGYLYSQLKDIGGFSVESFAPNDPTVPPSLDLSTDDLTLRRRSHTANANVMLGPWEQLHFYAGLQADWSRQEGFAGGQAYGTRTAYDANIDRAATDENFGLRYSGIPYTILFAETRFQQESYSHFEEGLTDTTQAFLRDTDADGDLQDFEVGFTVSPWKQASLQAKYRRRDRSNHYDHLRDVDLFSSGNGYPAFIRSRDTLTDEFDTRWVFRPCKWLKATLRYSLAATDFETETDSVQDFAQVPPTSFSGGRLLAGQYDAHVVGAGFVLTPWSRLHFSTALTWTTSRSLSGNNNEAEVAPYQGEVWNLLNSATFVVDEKTDFIATYLFSDADYGQDNAASSLPLGIQFTRHAATAGITRKMKRGQSLRVEYGFFTYHEPSLGGAADYTAHGLFTSYRIPLP
;
A
#
# COMPACT_ATOMS: atom_id res chain seq x y z
N MET A 1 -41.40 14.39 -32.99
CA MET A 1 -40.64 14.53 -34.20
C MET A 1 -40.31 16.02 -34.35
N SER A 2 -39.22 16.48 -33.86
CA SER A 2 -38.59 17.73 -34.26
C SER A 2 -37.12 17.61 -33.85
N ALA A 3 -36.26 17.75 -34.83
CA ALA A 3 -34.81 17.54 -34.75
C ALA A 3 -34.14 18.62 -33.92
N PHE A 4 -33.30 18.19 -32.96
CA PHE A 4 -32.35 19.04 -32.26
C PHE A 4 -31.07 19.14 -33.09
N PRO A 5 -30.46 20.33 -33.21
CA PRO A 5 -29.17 20.47 -33.84
C PRO A 5 -28.05 20.07 -32.89
N SER A 6 -27.30 19.05 -33.28
CA SER A 6 -26.04 18.71 -32.69
C SER A 6 -24.96 19.69 -33.13
N SER A 7 -24.41 20.46 -32.20
CA SER A 7 -23.14 21.12 -32.39
C SER A 7 -22.33 21.01 -31.10
N PRO A 8 -21.21 20.32 -31.10
CA PRO A 8 -20.31 20.33 -29.94
C PRO A 8 -19.54 21.65 -29.87
N PRO A 9 -19.23 22.18 -28.73
CA PRO A 9 -18.34 23.32 -28.60
C PRO A 9 -16.95 22.91 -29.07
N LYS A 10 -16.44 23.59 -30.06
CA LYS A 10 -15.06 23.51 -30.54
C LYS A 10 -14.16 24.29 -29.59
N THR A 11 -13.76 23.73 -28.46
CA THR A 11 -12.54 24.15 -27.80
C THR A 11 -11.40 23.32 -28.37
N GLY A 12 -10.75 23.83 -29.36
CA GLY A 12 -9.54 23.27 -29.96
C GLY A 12 -8.38 23.48 -28.99
N PHE A 13 -8.10 22.52 -28.15
CA PHE A 13 -6.80 22.40 -27.50
C PHE A 13 -5.80 21.91 -28.55
N THR A 14 -5.03 22.80 -29.12
CA THR A 14 -3.84 22.50 -29.89
C THR A 14 -2.73 22.13 -28.89
N VAL A 15 -2.55 20.83 -28.64
CA VAL A 15 -1.31 20.34 -28.05
C VAL A 15 -0.18 20.76 -28.98
N PRO A 16 0.83 21.49 -28.47
CA PRO A 16 1.93 21.90 -29.36
C PRO A 16 2.69 20.64 -29.79
N LEU A 17 2.74 20.41 -31.08
CA LEU A 17 3.46 19.35 -31.80
C LEU A 17 4.99 19.36 -31.51
N THR A 18 5.45 20.28 -30.71
CA THR A 18 6.87 20.46 -30.34
C THR A 18 7.43 19.41 -29.43
N LEU A 19 6.58 18.73 -28.61
CA LEU A 19 7.09 17.67 -27.69
C LEU A 19 7.46 16.39 -28.45
N ALA A 20 6.68 15.99 -29.44
CA ALA A 20 6.99 14.82 -30.28
C ALA A 20 8.25 15.01 -31.12
N ALA A 21 8.51 16.26 -31.56
CA ALA A 21 9.70 16.58 -32.33
C ALA A 21 10.98 16.63 -31.49
N CYS A 22 10.89 17.00 -30.21
CA CYS A 22 12.02 16.94 -29.28
C CYS A 22 12.39 15.49 -28.87
N LEU A 23 11.42 14.62 -28.68
CA LEU A 23 11.68 13.19 -28.45
C LEU A 23 12.33 12.50 -29.65
N ALA A 24 11.85 12.80 -30.87
CA ALA A 24 12.41 12.23 -32.08
C ALA A 24 13.83 12.77 -32.43
N ALA A 25 14.17 13.99 -31.97
CA ALA A 25 15.51 14.56 -32.15
C ALA A 25 16.55 14.00 -31.17
N CYS A 26 16.12 13.62 -29.92
CA CYS A 26 17.00 13.02 -28.93
C CYS A 26 17.35 11.55 -29.22
N LEU A 27 16.54 10.82 -29.97
CA LEU A 27 16.78 9.41 -30.34
C LEU A 27 17.89 9.20 -31.39
N ARG A 28 18.47 10.28 -31.95
CA ARG A 28 19.53 10.20 -32.97
C ARG A 28 20.95 10.53 -32.51
N ALA A 29 21.20 10.74 -31.21
CA ALA A 29 22.54 10.95 -30.69
C ALA A 29 23.22 9.59 -30.47
N ALA A 30 24.12 9.24 -31.38
CA ALA A 30 24.85 7.99 -31.44
C ALA A 30 25.65 7.69 -30.19
N ALA A 31 25.63 6.43 -29.80
CA ALA A 31 26.47 5.79 -28.82
C ALA A 31 27.97 6.00 -29.13
N ALA A 32 28.73 6.33 -28.12
CA ALA A 32 30.19 6.15 -28.14
C ALA A 32 30.49 4.93 -27.26
N ASP A 33 30.98 3.85 -27.88
CA ASP A 33 31.42 2.64 -27.20
C ASP A 33 32.47 2.95 -26.12
N PRO A 34 32.42 2.33 -24.93
CA PRO A 34 33.55 2.26 -24.04
C PRO A 34 34.59 1.34 -24.71
N VAL A 35 35.80 1.84 -24.87
CA VAL A 35 36.96 1.11 -25.41
C VAL A 35 37.30 -0.03 -24.44
N LEU A 36 36.68 -1.20 -24.58
CA LEU A 36 37.26 -2.46 -24.20
C LEU A 36 38.26 -2.82 -25.30
N ALA A 37 39.54 -2.63 -25.02
CA ALA A 37 40.63 -3.16 -25.85
C ALA A 37 40.29 -4.65 -26.07
N THR A 38 40.26 -5.10 -27.32
CA THR A 38 40.02 -6.51 -27.67
C THR A 38 41.17 -7.33 -27.10
N VAL A 39 40.86 -8.02 -25.98
CA VAL A 39 41.84 -8.92 -25.34
C VAL A 39 42.08 -10.11 -26.25
N ASP A 40 43.30 -10.42 -26.56
CA ASP A 40 43.67 -11.58 -27.35
C ASP A 40 43.52 -12.87 -26.53
N VAL A 41 42.29 -13.42 -26.51
CA VAL A 41 41.93 -14.62 -25.75
C VAL A 41 42.69 -15.86 -26.19
N SER A 42 43.36 -15.87 -27.34
CA SER A 42 44.21 -16.99 -27.79
C SER A 42 45.45 -17.18 -26.90
N LYS A 43 45.82 -16.19 -26.13
CA LYS A 43 46.95 -16.22 -25.17
C LYS A 43 46.56 -16.77 -23.80
N LEU A 44 45.32 -17.05 -23.55
CA LEU A 44 44.88 -17.62 -22.29
C LEU A 44 45.33 -19.10 -22.17
N PRO A 45 45.85 -19.50 -20.99
CA PRO A 45 46.11 -20.89 -20.70
C PRO A 45 44.87 -21.75 -20.91
N PRO A 46 44.98 -23.00 -21.39
CA PRO A 46 43.82 -23.84 -21.55
C PRO A 46 43.12 -24.09 -20.19
N PRO A 47 41.77 -24.25 -20.16
CA PRO A 47 41.08 -24.62 -18.93
C PRO A 47 41.47 -26.04 -18.51
N ALA A 48 41.48 -26.31 -17.20
CA ALA A 48 41.75 -27.63 -16.68
C ALA A 48 40.67 -28.63 -17.17
N THR A 49 41.11 -29.83 -17.57
CA THR A 49 40.22 -30.86 -18.17
C THR A 49 39.45 -31.70 -17.14
N ARG A 50 39.66 -31.45 -15.84
CA ARG A 50 39.00 -32.16 -14.73
C ARG A 50 37.92 -31.32 -14.08
N PRO A 51 36.94 -31.92 -13.38
CA PRO A 51 36.08 -31.19 -12.51
C PRO A 51 36.86 -30.41 -11.45
N VAL A 52 36.43 -29.22 -11.16
CA VAL A 52 37.10 -28.30 -10.22
C VAL A 52 36.18 -28.10 -9.02
N ALA A 53 36.68 -28.38 -7.81
CA ALA A 53 35.97 -28.21 -6.57
C ALA A 53 36.36 -26.87 -5.93
N PHE A 54 35.38 -26.08 -5.48
CA PHE A 54 35.68 -24.73 -4.96
C PHE A 54 36.60 -24.77 -3.73
N SER A 55 36.28 -25.60 -2.74
CA SER A 55 37.03 -25.63 -1.47
C SER A 55 38.44 -26.20 -1.65
N ALA A 56 38.62 -27.20 -2.52
CA ALA A 56 39.90 -27.86 -2.73
C ALA A 56 40.81 -27.14 -3.74
N ASP A 57 40.22 -26.52 -4.78
CA ASP A 57 40.97 -26.04 -5.93
C ASP A 57 40.96 -24.50 -6.04
N ILE A 58 39.83 -23.84 -5.76
CA ILE A 58 39.62 -22.41 -6.00
C ILE A 58 39.90 -21.59 -4.76
N GLN A 59 39.35 -21.97 -3.62
CA GLN A 59 39.50 -21.24 -2.37
C GLN A 59 40.98 -21.00 -2.00
N PRO A 60 41.90 -21.99 -2.12
CA PRO A 60 43.31 -21.78 -1.87
C PRO A 60 43.95 -20.75 -2.80
N ILE A 61 43.54 -20.70 -4.08
CA ILE A 61 44.02 -19.69 -5.03
C ILE A 61 43.55 -18.31 -4.64
N LEU A 62 42.24 -18.17 -4.30
CA LEU A 62 41.67 -16.90 -3.87
C LEU A 62 42.31 -16.40 -2.58
N GLU A 63 42.47 -17.25 -1.58
CA GLU A 63 43.12 -16.91 -0.30
C GLU A 63 44.58 -16.46 -0.48
N LYS A 64 45.33 -17.18 -1.32
CA LYS A 64 46.71 -16.88 -1.60
C LYS A 64 46.90 -15.57 -2.37
N ALA A 65 46.10 -15.28 -3.37
CA ALA A 65 46.34 -14.25 -4.35
C ALA A 65 45.37 -13.08 -4.38
N CYS A 66 44.15 -13.23 -3.89
CA CYS A 66 43.05 -12.29 -4.11
C CYS A 66 42.44 -11.68 -2.83
N LEU A 67 42.13 -12.48 -1.79
CA LEU A 67 41.35 -12.06 -0.63
C LEU A 67 42.03 -10.99 0.23
N ARG A 68 43.32 -10.84 0.18
CA ARG A 68 44.04 -9.78 0.87
C ARG A 68 43.59 -8.37 0.42
N CYS A 69 43.19 -8.22 -0.85
CA CYS A 69 42.74 -6.96 -1.44
C CYS A 69 41.26 -6.95 -1.77
N HIS A 70 40.66 -8.12 -2.00
CA HIS A 70 39.27 -8.31 -2.42
C HIS A 70 38.43 -9.13 -1.40
N GLY A 71 38.78 -9.04 -0.13
CA GLY A 71 38.01 -9.62 0.99
C GLY A 71 36.96 -8.66 1.59
N ALA A 72 36.34 -9.07 2.70
CA ALA A 72 35.26 -8.34 3.35
C ALA A 72 35.62 -6.94 3.89
N GLU A 73 36.88 -6.76 4.32
CA GLU A 73 37.34 -5.51 4.90
C GLU A 73 38.00 -4.59 3.83
N LYS A 74 37.34 -3.51 3.46
CA LYS A 74 37.81 -2.47 2.52
C LYS A 74 38.23 -3.03 1.14
N PRO A 75 37.36 -3.68 0.41
CA PRO A 75 37.66 -4.25 -0.88
C PRO A 75 38.11 -3.16 -1.87
N LYS A 76 39.21 -3.42 -2.61
CA LYS A 76 39.72 -2.52 -3.63
C LYS A 76 38.76 -2.47 -4.81
N ALA A 77 38.53 -1.26 -5.37
CA ALA A 77 37.55 -1.02 -6.45
C ALA A 77 36.13 -1.60 -6.17
N GLY A 78 35.72 -1.63 -4.91
CA GLY A 78 34.41 -2.18 -4.52
C GLY A 78 34.25 -3.69 -4.80
N TYR A 79 35.26 -4.38 -5.32
CA TYR A 79 35.16 -5.78 -5.73
C TYR A 79 35.52 -6.76 -4.62
N ARG A 80 34.63 -7.72 -4.34
CA ARG A 80 34.80 -8.78 -3.33
C ARG A 80 34.85 -10.15 -3.97
N LEU A 81 35.74 -11.00 -3.46
CA LEU A 81 35.95 -12.38 -3.88
C LEU A 81 35.80 -13.36 -2.71
N ASP A 82 35.23 -12.94 -1.59
CA ASP A 82 35.02 -13.77 -0.40
C ASP A 82 33.61 -14.36 -0.32
N ASN A 83 32.72 -14.02 -1.25
CA ASN A 83 31.42 -14.64 -1.44
C ASN A 83 31.02 -14.61 -2.92
N ARG A 84 30.15 -15.55 -3.31
CA ARG A 84 29.74 -15.75 -4.70
C ARG A 84 28.99 -14.56 -5.28
N GLU A 85 28.05 -14.02 -4.53
CA GLU A 85 27.16 -12.95 -5.00
C GLU A 85 27.93 -11.69 -5.39
N ASP A 86 28.83 -11.24 -4.52
CA ASP A 86 29.66 -10.08 -4.78
C ASP A 86 30.71 -10.35 -5.87
N ALA A 87 31.23 -11.60 -5.96
CA ALA A 87 32.21 -11.97 -6.96
C ALA A 87 31.64 -11.95 -8.39
N ILE A 88 30.38 -12.36 -8.55
CA ILE A 88 29.69 -12.32 -9.85
C ILE A 88 29.21 -10.89 -10.15
N ARG A 89 28.63 -10.20 -9.16
CA ARG A 89 28.18 -8.81 -9.33
C ARG A 89 29.30 -7.90 -9.82
N GLY A 90 30.56 -8.15 -9.37
CA GLY A 90 31.70 -7.34 -9.71
C GLY A 90 31.89 -6.10 -8.83
N GLY A 91 32.77 -5.20 -9.25
CA GLY A 91 33.09 -3.94 -8.56
C GLY A 91 32.79 -2.70 -9.40
N ASP A 92 33.52 -1.62 -9.15
CA ASP A 92 33.34 -0.32 -9.81
C ASP A 92 33.38 -0.36 -11.35
N GLN A 93 33.92 -1.43 -11.92
CA GLN A 93 34.05 -1.63 -13.38
C GLN A 93 33.06 -2.68 -13.93
N GLY A 94 32.06 -3.06 -13.15
CA GLY A 94 31.04 -4.04 -13.54
C GLY A 94 31.44 -5.49 -13.24
N ALA A 95 30.71 -6.45 -13.87
CA ALA A 95 30.87 -7.88 -13.62
C ALA A 95 32.28 -8.37 -14.03
N ALA A 96 32.98 -9.03 -13.09
CA ALA A 96 34.32 -9.55 -13.31
C ALA A 96 34.33 -11.04 -13.64
N ILE A 97 33.26 -11.78 -13.34
CA ILE A 97 33.09 -13.19 -13.65
C ILE A 97 31.81 -13.35 -14.48
N VAL A 98 31.92 -14.03 -15.61
CA VAL A 98 30.80 -14.44 -16.44
C VAL A 98 30.62 -15.94 -16.27
N PRO A 99 29.72 -16.44 -15.42
CA PRO A 99 29.56 -17.88 -15.22
C PRO A 99 29.25 -18.62 -16.53
N GLY A 100 29.97 -19.69 -16.78
CA GLY A 100 29.86 -20.47 -18.02
C GLY A 100 30.78 -20.00 -19.17
N ASP A 101 31.45 -18.83 -19.04
CA ASP A 101 32.32 -18.29 -20.09
C ASP A 101 33.58 -17.62 -19.50
N SER A 102 34.61 -18.42 -19.29
CA SER A 102 35.89 -17.92 -18.77
C SER A 102 36.63 -17.02 -19.74
N ALA A 103 36.41 -17.14 -21.03
CA ALA A 103 37.06 -16.34 -22.06
C ALA A 103 36.54 -14.90 -22.08
N LYS A 104 35.28 -14.68 -21.64
CA LYS A 104 34.66 -13.34 -21.48
C LYS A 104 34.76 -12.77 -20.07
N SER A 105 35.36 -13.50 -19.14
CA SER A 105 35.45 -13.06 -17.74
C SER A 105 36.66 -12.13 -17.54
N PRO A 106 36.44 -10.82 -17.22
CA PRO A 106 37.53 -9.87 -16.97
C PRO A 106 38.54 -10.32 -15.91
N LEU A 107 38.07 -11.04 -14.88
CA LEU A 107 38.95 -11.65 -13.87
C LEU A 107 40.05 -12.47 -14.50
N ILE A 108 39.75 -13.30 -15.51
CA ILE A 108 40.74 -14.15 -16.19
C ILE A 108 41.71 -13.33 -17.01
N HIS A 109 41.24 -12.28 -17.66
CA HIS A 109 42.12 -11.38 -18.43
C HIS A 109 43.14 -10.68 -17.52
N PHE A 110 42.72 -10.26 -16.33
CA PHE A 110 43.59 -9.57 -15.36
C PHE A 110 44.59 -10.51 -14.72
N VAL A 111 44.18 -11.72 -14.31
CA VAL A 111 45.12 -12.70 -13.72
C VAL A 111 46.05 -13.30 -14.76
N ALA A 112 45.64 -13.37 -16.04
CA ALA A 112 46.51 -13.76 -17.16
C ALA A 112 47.39 -12.64 -17.68
N ARG A 113 47.31 -11.41 -17.09
CA ARG A 113 48.11 -10.23 -17.43
C ARG A 113 48.00 -9.80 -18.88
N LEU A 114 46.81 -9.91 -19.47
CA LEU A 114 46.51 -9.54 -20.85
C LEU A 114 45.98 -8.10 -20.99
N VAL A 115 45.73 -7.41 -19.90
CA VAL A 115 45.30 -6.01 -19.87
C VAL A 115 46.36 -5.20 -19.14
N GLU A 116 46.97 -4.27 -19.86
CA GLU A 116 48.03 -3.38 -19.34
C GLU A 116 47.46 -2.48 -18.21
N ASP A 117 48.19 -2.28 -17.14
CA ASP A 117 47.83 -1.53 -15.92
C ASP A 117 46.68 -2.16 -15.09
N MET A 118 46.17 -3.34 -15.47
CA MET A 118 45.10 -4.04 -14.74
C MET A 118 45.51 -5.45 -14.30
N GLU A 119 46.84 -5.73 -14.29
CA GLU A 119 47.28 -7.05 -13.90
C GLU A 119 47.00 -7.37 -12.43
N MET A 120 46.57 -8.61 -12.19
CA MET A 120 46.28 -9.13 -10.85
C MET A 120 47.07 -10.41 -10.55
N PRO A 121 47.72 -10.51 -9.38
CA PRO A 121 48.02 -9.43 -8.43
C PRO A 121 48.87 -8.34 -9.07
N PRO A 122 48.73 -7.08 -8.62
CA PRO A 122 49.59 -5.98 -9.11
C PRO A 122 51.05 -6.23 -8.85
N THR A 123 51.93 -5.79 -9.75
CA THR A 123 53.39 -5.95 -9.64
C THR A 123 53.91 -5.48 -8.28
N GLY A 124 54.63 -6.38 -7.58
CA GLY A 124 55.15 -6.14 -6.24
C GLY A 124 54.15 -6.26 -5.08
N LYS A 125 52.91 -6.71 -5.34
CA LYS A 125 51.90 -6.94 -4.31
C LYS A 125 51.54 -8.42 -4.10
N GLY A 126 52.00 -9.31 -4.97
CA GLY A 126 51.86 -10.76 -4.91
C GLY A 126 52.58 -11.42 -6.08
N GLU A 127 52.77 -12.75 -6.00
CA GLU A 127 53.26 -13.54 -7.10
C GLU A 127 52.20 -13.71 -8.18
N PRO A 128 52.55 -13.60 -9.47
CA PRO A 128 51.63 -13.92 -10.56
C PRO A 128 51.10 -15.35 -10.45
N LEU A 129 49.84 -15.57 -10.86
CA LEU A 129 49.29 -16.90 -10.95
C LEU A 129 50.00 -17.71 -12.02
N THR A 130 50.19 -18.98 -11.75
CA THR A 130 50.74 -19.93 -12.75
C THR A 130 49.70 -20.24 -13.83
N ALA A 131 50.17 -20.74 -14.99
CA ALA A 131 49.29 -21.16 -16.07
C ALA A 131 48.28 -22.22 -15.61
N ASP A 132 48.69 -23.13 -14.71
CA ASP A 132 47.83 -24.15 -14.15
C ASP A 132 46.74 -23.57 -13.24
N GLU A 133 47.12 -22.59 -12.34
CA GLU A 133 46.16 -21.90 -11.50
C GLU A 133 45.13 -21.10 -12.33
N ILE A 134 45.56 -20.45 -13.40
CA ILE A 134 44.66 -19.76 -14.33
C ILE A 134 43.77 -20.76 -15.05
N GLY A 135 44.31 -21.91 -15.48
CA GLY A 135 43.55 -23.01 -16.09
C GLY A 135 42.47 -23.58 -15.16
N ILE A 136 42.78 -23.69 -13.86
CA ILE A 136 41.82 -24.10 -12.82
C ILE A 136 40.71 -23.07 -12.65
N LEU A 137 41.05 -21.77 -12.55
CA LEU A 137 40.06 -20.69 -12.47
C LEU A 137 39.16 -20.66 -13.71
N ARG A 138 39.72 -20.86 -14.89
CA ARG A 138 38.96 -20.96 -16.14
C ARG A 138 37.97 -22.11 -16.12
N ALA A 139 38.45 -23.31 -15.79
CA ALA A 139 37.58 -24.49 -15.71
C ALA A 139 36.47 -24.32 -14.68
N TRP A 140 36.75 -23.67 -13.53
CA TRP A 140 35.76 -23.34 -12.53
C TRP A 140 34.67 -22.41 -13.08
N ILE A 141 35.06 -21.32 -13.76
CA ILE A 141 34.12 -20.39 -14.37
C ILE A 141 33.30 -21.09 -15.46
N ASP A 142 33.92 -21.86 -16.33
CA ASP A 142 33.26 -22.62 -17.41
C ASP A 142 32.28 -23.65 -16.86
N GLN A 143 32.50 -24.17 -15.64
CA GLN A 143 31.62 -25.06 -14.90
C GLN A 143 30.51 -24.30 -14.13
N GLY A 144 30.35 -22.98 -14.32
CA GLY A 144 29.29 -22.18 -13.72
C GLY A 144 29.70 -21.41 -12.47
N ALA A 145 30.99 -21.32 -12.12
CA ALA A 145 31.54 -20.62 -10.97
C ALA A 145 30.85 -21.03 -9.65
N ALA A 146 30.72 -22.31 -9.40
CA ALA A 146 30.16 -22.89 -8.18
C ALA A 146 31.04 -22.57 -6.97
N TRP A 147 30.42 -22.15 -5.83
CA TRP A 147 31.12 -21.66 -4.64
C TRP A 147 31.22 -22.70 -3.51
N SER A 148 30.61 -23.86 -3.65
CA SER A 148 30.72 -25.00 -2.73
C SER A 148 30.71 -26.31 -3.47
N GLU A 149 31.31 -27.35 -2.88
CA GLU A 149 31.34 -28.73 -3.44
C GLU A 149 29.96 -29.36 -3.54
N ASP A 150 28.99 -28.85 -2.80
CA ASP A 150 27.62 -29.35 -2.74
C ASP A 150 26.74 -29.00 -3.96
N SER A 151 27.26 -28.25 -4.92
CA SER A 151 26.47 -27.70 -6.03
C SER A 151 26.17 -28.68 -7.17
N ALA A 152 26.71 -29.91 -7.13
CA ALA A 152 26.45 -30.93 -8.15
C ALA A 152 25.39 -31.98 -7.75
N GLN A 153 24.94 -32.00 -6.50
CA GLN A 153 23.89 -32.93 -6.06
C GLN A 153 22.61 -32.18 -5.73
N PRO A 154 21.46 -32.76 -6.08
CA PRO A 154 20.16 -32.20 -5.69
C PRO A 154 20.09 -32.00 -4.18
N ARG A 155 19.83 -30.78 -3.77
CA ARG A 155 19.78 -30.43 -2.36
C ARG A 155 18.33 -30.27 -1.93
N LEU A 156 17.87 -31.15 -1.06
CA LEU A 156 16.54 -31.09 -0.48
C LEU A 156 16.67 -30.65 0.98
N SER A 157 15.99 -29.59 1.34
CA SER A 157 15.81 -29.19 2.74
C SER A 157 14.34 -28.91 3.01
N TYR A 158 13.83 -29.37 4.14
CA TYR A 158 12.46 -29.09 4.52
C TYR A 158 12.35 -28.88 6.03
N SER A 159 11.37 -28.05 6.40
CA SER A 159 11.05 -27.80 7.80
C SER A 159 9.56 -27.71 7.99
N PHE A 160 9.07 -28.09 9.13
CA PHE A 160 7.71 -27.89 9.54
C PHE A 160 7.65 -27.51 11.01
N THR A 161 6.67 -26.69 11.36
CA THR A 161 6.50 -26.12 12.69
C THR A 161 5.06 -26.35 13.14
N PRO A 162 4.74 -27.55 13.72
CA PRO A 162 3.47 -27.73 14.41
C PRO A 162 3.35 -26.74 15.56
N ALA A 163 2.15 -26.22 15.74
CA ALA A 163 1.82 -25.24 16.76
C ALA A 163 0.44 -25.55 17.34
N ALA A 164 0.26 -25.21 18.61
CA ALA A 164 -1.01 -25.27 19.30
C ALA A 164 -1.16 -24.06 20.23
N GLN A 165 -2.39 -23.62 20.41
CA GLN A 165 -2.75 -22.57 21.36
C GLN A 165 -3.98 -22.98 22.16
N TYR A 166 -4.07 -22.41 23.36
CA TYR A 166 -5.27 -22.43 24.17
C TYR A 166 -5.55 -21.00 24.63
N ILE A 167 -6.75 -20.50 24.37
CA ILE A 167 -7.19 -19.15 24.77
C ILE A 167 -8.37 -19.31 25.73
N ALA A 168 -8.38 -18.53 26.79
CA ALA A 168 -9.50 -18.38 27.69
C ALA A 168 -9.90 -16.91 27.73
N VAL A 169 -11.13 -16.61 27.32
CA VAL A 169 -11.69 -15.25 27.27
C VAL A 169 -12.78 -15.13 28.35
N ASP A 170 -12.68 -14.06 29.14
CA ASP A 170 -13.74 -13.62 30.04
C ASP A 170 -14.24 -12.25 29.57
N GLY A 171 -15.57 -12.11 29.36
CA GLY A 171 -16.18 -10.92 28.81
C GLY A 171 -16.57 -11.08 27.32
N ASN A 172 -16.33 -10.07 26.50
CA ASN A 172 -16.79 -10.06 25.11
C ASN A 172 -15.82 -10.82 24.18
N GLU A 173 -16.14 -12.09 23.90
CA GLU A 173 -15.38 -12.97 23.02
C GLU A 173 -15.33 -12.46 21.56
N ALA A 174 -16.44 -11.89 21.06
CA ALA A 174 -16.49 -11.37 19.68
C ALA A 174 -15.53 -10.18 19.48
N ARG A 175 -15.49 -9.27 20.48
CA ARG A 175 -14.54 -8.15 20.46
C ARG A 175 -13.09 -8.62 20.59
N PHE A 176 -12.81 -9.59 21.43
CA PHE A 176 -11.47 -10.20 21.52
C PHE A 176 -11.04 -10.81 20.18
N ARG A 177 -11.94 -11.57 19.56
CA ARG A 177 -11.71 -12.20 18.27
C ARG A 177 -11.50 -11.16 17.14
N GLU A 178 -12.25 -10.06 17.14
CA GLU A 178 -12.04 -8.95 16.21
C GLU A 178 -10.63 -8.34 16.34
N HIS A 179 -10.14 -8.16 17.58
CA HIS A 179 -8.84 -7.54 17.83
C HIS A 179 -7.65 -8.43 17.55
N TYR A 180 -7.76 -9.75 17.79
CA TYR A 180 -6.61 -10.66 17.76
C TYR A 180 -6.76 -11.83 16.79
N TRP A 181 -7.94 -11.98 16.15
CA TRP A 181 -8.27 -13.09 15.23
C TRP A 181 -8.14 -14.47 15.86
N MET A 182 -8.18 -14.55 17.19
CA MET A 182 -8.11 -15.78 17.96
C MET A 182 -9.46 -16.10 18.57
N ARG A 183 -9.80 -17.38 18.57
CA ARG A 183 -11.03 -17.88 19.21
C ARG A 183 -10.76 -18.31 20.64
N ASP A 184 -11.76 -18.26 21.49
CA ASP A 184 -11.74 -18.97 22.76
C ASP A 184 -11.60 -20.48 22.53
N GLY A 185 -10.84 -21.17 23.44
CA GLY A 185 -10.58 -22.58 23.38
C GLY A 185 -9.28 -22.95 22.61
N TRP A 186 -9.27 -24.16 22.08
CA TRP A 186 -8.12 -24.75 21.43
C TRP A 186 -8.00 -24.37 19.96
N GLY A 187 -6.77 -24.12 19.51
CA GLY A 187 -6.41 -24.00 18.12
C GLY A 187 -5.07 -24.70 17.85
N ASP A 188 -4.93 -25.29 16.69
CA ASP A 188 -3.75 -26.04 16.29
C ASP A 188 -3.45 -25.94 14.81
N GLY A 189 -2.34 -26.53 14.38
CA GLY A 189 -1.97 -26.65 13.00
C GLY A 189 -0.47 -26.52 12.74
N LEU A 190 -0.14 -26.20 11.50
CA LEU A 190 1.22 -25.87 11.10
C LEU A 190 1.37 -24.34 11.00
N SER A 191 2.12 -23.76 11.91
CA SER A 191 2.41 -22.32 11.87
C SER A 191 3.36 -21.96 10.71
N GLU A 192 4.17 -22.92 10.26
CA GLU A 192 5.05 -22.79 9.10
C GLU A 192 5.42 -24.18 8.55
N PHE A 193 5.44 -24.32 7.24
CA PHE A 193 6.16 -25.39 6.56
C PHE A 193 6.93 -24.81 5.38
N SER A 194 8.09 -25.38 5.07
CA SER A 194 8.95 -24.96 3.96
C SER A 194 9.67 -26.15 3.39
N LEU A 195 9.69 -26.24 2.07
CA LEU A 195 10.48 -27.20 1.30
C LEU A 195 11.27 -26.42 0.26
N LYS A 196 12.57 -26.68 0.19
CA LYS A 196 13.46 -26.14 -0.84
C LYS A 196 14.20 -27.28 -1.49
N TYR A 197 14.14 -27.34 -2.80
CA TYR A 197 14.75 -28.37 -3.59
C TYR A 197 15.49 -27.77 -4.77
N ASP A 198 16.81 -27.78 -4.70
CA ASP A 198 17.68 -27.44 -5.83
C ASP A 198 17.84 -28.72 -6.68
N MET A 199 17.05 -28.83 -7.76
CA MET A 199 17.06 -30.00 -8.66
C MET A 199 18.38 -30.12 -9.41
N ASP A 200 18.86 -28.98 -9.88
CA ASP A 200 20.15 -28.79 -10.55
C ASP A 200 20.63 -27.33 -10.26
N PRO A 201 21.87 -26.95 -10.66
CA PRO A 201 22.39 -25.61 -10.41
C PRO A 201 21.55 -24.44 -10.97
N ARG A 202 20.63 -24.75 -11.87
CA ARG A 202 19.79 -23.75 -12.54
C ARG A 202 18.30 -23.85 -12.19
N THR A 203 17.88 -24.96 -11.55
CA THR A 203 16.46 -25.22 -11.29
C THR A 203 16.21 -25.34 -9.80
N ARG A 204 15.39 -24.43 -9.27
CA ARG A 204 14.97 -24.38 -7.87
C ARG A 204 13.48 -24.56 -7.74
N VAL A 205 13.08 -25.38 -6.77
CA VAL A 205 11.69 -25.54 -6.33
C VAL A 205 11.59 -25.09 -4.87
N GLU A 206 10.67 -24.21 -4.61
CA GLU A 206 10.35 -23.76 -3.24
C GLU A 206 8.85 -23.94 -2.99
N ILE A 207 8.51 -24.55 -1.86
CA ILE A 207 7.13 -24.66 -1.38
C ILE A 207 7.11 -24.20 0.06
N GLU A 208 6.25 -23.27 0.38
CA GLU A 208 6.09 -22.75 1.74
C GLU A 208 4.62 -22.50 2.06
N GLY A 209 4.30 -22.55 3.33
CA GLY A 209 2.95 -22.21 3.74
C GLY A 209 2.73 -22.34 5.23
N ARG A 210 1.48 -22.12 5.58
CA ARG A 210 0.94 -22.27 6.93
C ARG A 210 -0.52 -22.70 6.85
N THR A 211 -0.97 -23.43 7.84
CA THR A 211 -2.38 -23.75 8.06
C THR A 211 -2.62 -23.82 9.55
N TYR A 212 -3.34 -22.86 10.08
CA TYR A 212 -3.48 -22.68 11.50
C TYR A 212 -4.93 -22.33 11.86
N THR A 213 -5.62 -23.27 12.51
CA THR A 213 -7.04 -23.17 12.89
C THR A 213 -7.28 -22.16 14.00
N GLY A 214 -6.28 -21.91 14.86
CA GLY A 214 -6.38 -20.95 15.96
C GLY A 214 -6.62 -19.50 15.52
N THR A 215 -6.26 -19.16 14.28
CA THR A 215 -6.49 -17.83 13.69
C THR A 215 -7.18 -17.89 12.32
N ASP A 216 -7.65 -19.08 11.90
CA ASP A 216 -8.28 -19.33 10.59
C ASP A 216 -7.48 -18.71 9.42
N GLN A 217 -6.16 -18.92 9.44
CA GLN A 217 -5.27 -18.43 8.41
C GLN A 217 -4.60 -19.56 7.68
N HIS A 218 -4.76 -19.56 6.37
CA HIS A 218 -4.16 -20.54 5.47
C HIS A 218 -3.36 -19.83 4.39
N ARG A 219 -2.14 -20.29 4.15
CA ARG A 219 -1.28 -19.78 3.10
C ARG A 219 -0.49 -20.91 2.48
N PHE A 220 -0.41 -20.89 1.18
CA PHE A 220 0.40 -21.82 0.38
C PHE A 220 1.05 -21.04 -0.75
N ASN A 221 2.37 -21.21 -0.95
CA ASN A 221 3.10 -20.73 -2.09
C ASN A 221 3.97 -21.85 -2.64
N ALA A 222 3.95 -22.03 -3.93
CA ALA A 222 4.87 -22.89 -4.65
C ALA A 222 5.54 -22.09 -5.78
N ARG A 223 6.84 -22.24 -5.92
CA ARG A 223 7.64 -21.59 -6.95
C ARG A 223 8.59 -22.61 -7.57
N VAL A 224 8.57 -22.67 -8.87
CA VAL A 224 9.59 -23.35 -9.66
C VAL A 224 10.27 -22.29 -10.52
N GLU A 225 11.58 -22.18 -10.41
CA GLU A 225 12.36 -21.20 -11.15
C GLU A 225 13.52 -21.90 -11.83
N ARG A 226 13.74 -21.58 -13.10
CA ARG A 226 14.88 -22.05 -13.85
C ARG A 226 15.60 -20.87 -14.47
N ASP A 227 16.88 -20.73 -14.10
CA ASP A 227 17.74 -19.73 -14.70
C ASP A 227 17.75 -19.91 -16.24
N ASP A 228 17.81 -18.83 -17.00
CA ASP A 228 17.78 -18.79 -18.47
C ASP A 228 16.47 -19.29 -19.13
N LEU A 229 15.40 -19.55 -18.36
CA LEU A 229 14.10 -19.94 -18.90
C LEU A 229 12.96 -19.11 -18.32
N GLY A 230 12.86 -19.04 -16.97
CA GLY A 230 11.78 -18.34 -16.32
C GLY A 230 11.25 -19.06 -15.08
N TRP A 231 9.98 -18.80 -14.74
CA TRP A 231 9.39 -19.30 -13.50
C TRP A 231 7.90 -19.61 -13.62
N VAL A 232 7.46 -20.45 -12.70
CA VAL A 232 6.04 -20.70 -12.40
C VAL A 232 5.85 -20.47 -10.92
N ARG A 233 4.85 -19.67 -10.56
CA ARG A 233 4.46 -19.42 -9.16
C ARG A 233 2.98 -19.70 -8.99
N VAL A 234 2.63 -20.37 -7.90
CA VAL A 234 1.24 -20.60 -7.50
C VAL A 234 1.11 -20.18 -6.05
N GLY A 235 0.13 -19.37 -5.77
CA GLY A 235 -0.15 -18.86 -4.44
C GLY A 235 -1.60 -19.10 -4.04
N TYR A 236 -1.83 -19.33 -2.75
CA TYR A 236 -3.15 -19.32 -2.14
C TYR A 236 -3.03 -18.70 -0.75
N GLN A 237 -3.95 -17.80 -0.44
CA GLN A 237 -4.08 -17.20 0.89
C GLN A 237 -5.55 -17.13 1.27
N GLU A 238 -5.85 -17.54 2.49
CA GLU A 238 -7.16 -17.35 3.11
C GLU A 238 -6.97 -16.82 4.51
N PHE A 239 -7.77 -15.82 4.85
CA PHE A 239 -7.88 -15.29 6.21
C PHE A 239 -9.30 -14.83 6.47
N HIS A 240 -9.69 -14.88 7.74
CA HIS A 240 -10.99 -14.43 8.19
C HIS A 240 -10.85 -13.10 8.92
N ARG A 241 -11.74 -12.17 8.65
CA ARG A 241 -11.93 -10.95 9.41
C ARG A 241 -13.18 -11.11 10.26
N TYR A 242 -13.04 -10.88 11.53
CA TYR A 242 -14.13 -11.00 12.49
C TYR A 242 -14.63 -9.62 12.85
N HIS A 243 -15.93 -9.52 13.08
CA HIS A 243 -16.59 -8.29 13.52
C HIS A 243 -17.32 -8.59 14.81
N ASP A 244 -17.32 -7.61 15.69
CA ASP A 244 -18.11 -7.63 16.90
C ASP A 244 -19.60 -7.50 16.55
N ASP A 245 -20.43 -8.23 17.27
CA ASP A 245 -21.90 -8.28 17.09
C ASP A 245 -22.64 -7.19 17.86
N THR A 246 -21.96 -6.29 18.57
CA THR A 246 -22.58 -5.24 19.38
C THR A 246 -23.36 -4.20 18.57
N GLY A 247 -23.27 -4.26 17.24
CA GLY A 247 -24.24 -3.73 16.28
C GLY A 247 -24.65 -2.27 16.46
N GLY A 248 -23.74 -1.41 16.94
CA GLY A 248 -24.04 0.00 17.10
C GLY A 248 -24.74 0.34 18.41
N TYR A 249 -24.45 -0.37 19.48
CA TYR A 249 -24.84 0.03 20.82
C TYR A 249 -24.39 1.46 21.13
N TYR A 250 -25.30 2.28 21.53
CA TYR A 250 -25.02 3.63 21.97
C TYR A 250 -25.69 3.86 23.32
N LYS A 251 -24.89 3.88 24.38
CA LYS A 251 -25.33 3.91 25.78
C LYS A 251 -26.43 4.93 26.11
N PRO A 252 -26.46 6.14 25.55
CA PRO A 252 -27.54 7.10 25.84
C PRO A 252 -28.93 6.61 25.48
N TYR A 253 -29.05 5.57 24.65
CA TYR A 253 -30.38 5.04 24.26
C TYR A 253 -30.86 3.85 25.12
N GLY A 254 -30.17 3.51 26.20
CA GLY A 254 -30.54 2.52 27.18
C GLY A 254 -29.89 1.14 26.98
N ASP A 255 -30.08 0.25 27.95
CA ASP A 255 -29.45 -1.07 28.03
C ASP A 255 -29.92 -2.09 26.97
N ALA A 256 -30.87 -1.74 26.15
CA ALA A 256 -31.51 -2.61 25.15
C ALA A 256 -30.94 -2.33 23.74
N ALA A 257 -29.60 -2.30 23.56
CA ALA A 257 -29.08 -2.39 22.23
C ALA A 257 -29.27 -3.82 21.74
N PRO A 258 -29.94 -4.02 20.62
CA PRO A 258 -30.06 -5.33 20.05
C PRO A 258 -28.66 -5.79 19.60
N ARG A 259 -28.23 -6.91 20.15
CA ARG A 259 -27.12 -7.66 19.57
C ARG A 259 -27.63 -8.33 18.30
N LEU A 260 -26.80 -8.39 17.30
CA LEU A 260 -27.17 -9.10 16.07
C LEU A 260 -27.15 -10.61 16.27
N ASP A 261 -26.56 -11.11 17.36
CA ASP A 261 -26.41 -12.53 17.74
C ASP A 261 -25.91 -13.42 16.57
N ASP A 262 -25.19 -12.83 15.64
CA ASP A 262 -24.65 -13.48 14.45
C ASP A 262 -23.14 -13.64 14.56
N ASP A 263 -22.61 -14.75 14.09
CA ASP A 263 -21.17 -14.94 13.89
C ASP A 263 -20.75 -14.13 12.64
N LEU A 264 -20.37 -12.88 12.85
CA LEU A 264 -20.02 -11.94 11.81
C LEU A 264 -18.58 -12.18 11.32
N VAL A 265 -18.48 -12.96 10.29
CA VAL A 265 -17.20 -13.40 9.71
C VAL A 265 -17.16 -13.11 8.22
N LEU A 266 -16.16 -12.35 7.80
CA LEU A 266 -15.85 -12.09 6.40
C LEU A 266 -14.60 -12.87 6.01
N ARG A 267 -14.74 -13.77 5.03
CA ARG A 267 -13.64 -14.57 4.50
C ARG A 267 -13.02 -13.88 3.29
N HIS A 268 -11.71 -13.78 3.29
CA HIS A 268 -10.93 -13.30 2.17
C HIS A 268 -10.09 -14.45 1.64
N ARG A 269 -10.25 -14.77 0.36
CA ARG A 269 -9.48 -15.80 -0.33
C ARG A 269 -8.84 -15.20 -1.56
N HIS A 270 -7.57 -15.49 -1.75
CA HIS A 270 -6.81 -15.04 -2.90
C HIS A 270 -6.02 -16.22 -3.45
N ALA A 271 -6.21 -16.53 -4.70
CA ALA A 271 -5.42 -17.50 -5.45
C ALA A 271 -4.70 -16.81 -6.60
N THR A 272 -3.44 -17.13 -6.81
CA THR A 272 -2.63 -16.56 -7.90
C THR A 272 -1.88 -17.65 -8.65
N ILE A 273 -1.79 -17.48 -9.96
CA ILE A 273 -0.91 -18.27 -10.83
C ILE A 273 -0.14 -17.27 -11.69
N GLU A 274 1.18 -17.37 -11.66
CA GLU A 274 2.08 -16.51 -12.42
C GLU A 274 3.03 -17.38 -13.25
N LEU A 275 3.17 -17.07 -14.51
CA LEU A 275 4.09 -17.68 -15.45
C LEU A 275 5.02 -16.59 -15.99
N GLY A 276 6.31 -16.77 -15.89
CA GLY A 276 7.31 -15.86 -16.44
C GLY A 276 8.25 -16.59 -17.40
N LEU A 277 8.55 -15.95 -18.52
CA LEU A 277 9.54 -16.40 -19.49
C LEU A 277 10.65 -15.35 -19.55
N ALA A 278 11.87 -15.74 -19.22
CA ALA A 278 13.06 -14.88 -19.16
C ALA A 278 14.22 -15.56 -19.88
N LEU A 279 14.17 -15.53 -21.20
CA LEU A 279 15.23 -16.05 -22.06
C LEU A 279 16.34 -15.00 -22.25
N PRO A 280 17.62 -15.41 -22.36
CA PRO A 280 18.71 -14.48 -22.64
C PRO A 280 18.46 -13.67 -23.92
N ASP A 281 18.78 -12.38 -23.88
CA ASP A 281 18.68 -11.44 -25.00
C ASP A 281 17.26 -11.23 -25.58
N LEU A 282 16.20 -11.79 -24.95
CA LEU A 282 14.80 -11.60 -25.35
C LEU A 282 14.03 -10.81 -24.28
N PRO A 283 12.90 -10.20 -24.65
CA PRO A 283 12.01 -9.59 -23.68
C PRO A 283 11.57 -10.59 -22.60
N VAL A 284 11.48 -10.12 -21.38
CA VAL A 284 10.85 -10.89 -20.29
C VAL A 284 9.34 -10.74 -20.44
N PHE A 285 8.66 -11.89 -20.51
CA PHE A 285 7.20 -11.97 -20.55
C PHE A 285 6.70 -12.55 -19.25
N GLN A 286 5.68 -11.94 -18.68
CA GLN A 286 4.99 -12.46 -17.52
C GLN A 286 3.49 -12.40 -17.75
N ILE A 287 2.79 -13.48 -17.41
CA ILE A 287 1.34 -13.51 -17.28
C ILE A 287 0.99 -13.94 -15.88
N ALA A 288 0.11 -13.18 -15.24
CA ALA A 288 -0.43 -13.51 -13.93
C ALA A 288 -1.95 -13.53 -13.99
N TYR A 289 -2.53 -14.47 -13.26
CA TYR A 289 -3.95 -14.53 -12.99
C TYR A 289 -4.19 -14.54 -11.50
N ASP A 290 -4.99 -13.59 -11.02
CA ASP A 290 -5.38 -13.46 -9.62
C ASP A 290 -6.89 -13.63 -9.49
N LEU A 291 -7.30 -14.45 -8.55
CA LEU A 291 -8.69 -14.66 -8.16
C LEU A 291 -8.86 -14.19 -6.71
N HIS A 292 -9.68 -13.17 -6.52
CA HIS A 292 -10.07 -12.68 -5.20
C HIS A 292 -11.54 -13.05 -4.94
N LEU A 293 -11.78 -13.70 -3.81
CA LEU A 293 -13.11 -14.01 -3.33
C LEU A 293 -13.29 -13.38 -1.96
N ARG A 294 -14.38 -12.68 -1.77
CA ARG A 294 -14.76 -12.07 -0.50
C ARG A 294 -16.20 -12.46 -0.19
N ASP A 295 -16.40 -13.28 0.81
CA ASP A 295 -17.71 -13.78 1.17
C ASP A 295 -17.92 -13.87 2.69
N GLY A 296 -19.15 -13.72 3.13
CA GLY A 296 -19.48 -13.82 4.54
C GLY A 296 -20.41 -12.72 5.02
N THR A 297 -20.28 -12.34 6.28
CA THR A 297 -21.12 -11.33 6.90
C THR A 297 -20.25 -10.38 7.73
N GLU A 298 -20.50 -9.08 7.59
CA GLU A 298 -19.85 -8.04 8.37
C GLU A 298 -20.89 -7.16 9.08
N ALA A 299 -20.48 -6.52 10.20
CA ALA A 299 -21.29 -5.52 10.87
C ALA A 299 -21.29 -4.22 10.08
N THR A 300 -22.45 -3.57 10.02
CA THR A 300 -22.61 -2.24 9.46
C THR A 300 -23.38 -1.34 10.42
N LEU A 301 -23.12 -0.04 10.33
CA LEU A 301 -23.83 0.97 11.09
C LEU A 301 -24.45 1.97 10.12
N ASN A 302 -25.70 2.31 10.36
CA ASN A 302 -26.36 3.40 9.66
C ASN A 302 -26.82 4.46 10.66
N TRP A 303 -26.69 5.71 10.23
CA TRP A 303 -27.28 6.84 10.93
C TRP A 303 -28.64 7.13 10.33
N GLY A 304 -29.64 7.28 11.19
CA GLY A 304 -31.00 7.62 10.81
C GLY A 304 -31.65 8.61 11.77
N ALA A 305 -32.85 9.06 11.45
CA ALA A 305 -33.62 9.91 12.33
C ALA A 305 -34.36 9.07 13.36
N LEU A 306 -34.00 9.18 14.63
CA LEU A 306 -34.76 8.65 15.77
C LEU A 306 -35.35 9.80 16.55
N ASP A 307 -36.67 9.75 16.79
CA ASP A 307 -37.34 10.65 17.69
C ASP A 307 -37.57 9.93 19.03
N ARG A 308 -36.68 10.14 19.98
CA ARG A 308 -36.82 9.66 21.35
C ARG A 308 -36.77 10.86 22.28
N GLY A 309 -37.94 11.32 22.72
CA GLY A 309 -38.04 12.40 23.68
C GLY A 309 -37.48 13.74 23.18
N GLY A 310 -37.60 14.01 21.87
CA GLY A 310 -37.12 15.26 21.26
C GLY A 310 -35.68 15.25 20.77
N VAL A 311 -34.98 14.10 20.87
CA VAL A 311 -33.61 13.94 20.35
C VAL A 311 -33.65 13.08 19.08
N ARG A 312 -33.36 13.70 17.94
CA ARG A 312 -33.37 13.06 16.63
C ARG A 312 -31.97 12.57 16.24
N ARG A 313 -31.52 11.46 16.80
CA ARG A 313 -30.36 10.73 16.29
C ARG A 313 -30.57 9.24 16.52
N ALA A 314 -30.38 8.46 15.48
CA ALA A 314 -30.40 7.02 15.56
C ALA A 314 -29.13 6.44 14.94
N ILE A 315 -28.60 5.44 15.60
CA ILE A 315 -27.66 4.49 15.03
C ILE A 315 -28.43 3.20 14.86
N TYR A 316 -28.53 2.73 13.61
CA TYR A 316 -29.16 1.46 13.32
C TYR A 316 -28.08 0.38 13.27
N PRO A 317 -28.22 -0.70 14.06
CA PRO A 317 -27.41 -1.88 13.86
C PRO A 317 -27.77 -2.48 12.50
N GLY A 318 -26.76 -2.97 11.81
CA GLY A 318 -26.94 -3.58 10.53
C GLY A 318 -25.93 -4.68 10.30
N ARG A 319 -26.26 -5.56 9.39
CA ARG A 319 -25.36 -6.57 8.87
C ARG A 319 -25.36 -6.52 7.36
N GLN A 320 -24.22 -6.80 6.77
CA GLN A 320 -24.08 -6.93 5.33
C GLN A 320 -23.57 -8.33 5.02
N ARG A 321 -24.34 -9.06 4.25
CA ARG A 321 -23.84 -10.25 3.57
C ARG A 321 -23.07 -9.79 2.35
N VAL A 322 -21.84 -10.20 2.26
CA VAL A 322 -20.92 -9.91 1.18
C VAL A 322 -20.75 -11.14 0.30
N ASP A 323 -20.81 -10.96 -1.00
CA ASP A 323 -20.54 -11.99 -2.00
C ASP A 323 -19.90 -11.31 -3.23
N GLU A 324 -18.57 -11.37 -3.28
CA GLU A 324 -17.78 -10.65 -4.27
C GLU A 324 -16.73 -11.59 -4.89
N THR A 325 -16.59 -11.50 -6.21
CA THR A 325 -15.59 -12.24 -6.98
C THR A 325 -14.87 -11.28 -7.92
N THR A 326 -13.55 -11.27 -7.88
CA THR A 326 -12.72 -10.48 -8.80
C THR A 326 -11.71 -11.39 -9.49
N HIS A 327 -11.69 -11.32 -10.80
CA HIS A 327 -10.70 -11.96 -11.66
C HIS A 327 -9.80 -10.89 -12.25
N LEU A 328 -8.49 -11.02 -12.09
CA LEU A 328 -7.50 -10.11 -12.66
C LEU A 328 -6.48 -10.89 -13.49
N VAL A 329 -6.34 -10.52 -14.73
CA VAL A 329 -5.25 -10.98 -15.61
C VAL A 329 -4.29 -9.83 -15.85
N THR A 330 -3.02 -10.06 -15.59
CA THR A 330 -1.94 -9.11 -15.85
C THR A 330 -0.96 -9.70 -16.86
N LEU A 331 -0.65 -8.94 -17.88
CA LEU A 331 0.40 -9.21 -18.86
C LEU A 331 1.49 -8.15 -18.67
N ASP A 332 2.74 -8.57 -18.51
CA ASP A 332 3.88 -7.67 -18.33
C ASP A 332 4.98 -8.05 -19.31
N ILE A 333 5.51 -7.06 -20.04
CA ILE A 333 6.60 -7.22 -21.01
C ILE A 333 7.68 -6.21 -20.63
N ARG A 334 8.91 -6.69 -20.44
CA ARG A 334 10.06 -5.83 -20.16
C ARG A 334 11.21 -6.18 -21.10
N TYR A 335 11.79 -5.15 -21.68
CA TYR A 335 12.90 -5.29 -22.60
C TYR A 335 13.90 -4.16 -22.43
N ASP A 336 15.15 -4.49 -22.35
CA ASP A 336 16.26 -3.53 -22.43
C ASP A 336 16.81 -3.56 -23.87
N TRP A 337 16.51 -2.52 -24.61
CA TRP A 337 17.01 -2.34 -25.95
C TRP A 337 18.14 -1.31 -25.97
N ASP A 338 19.37 -1.77 -25.86
CA ASP A 338 20.56 -0.93 -25.89
C ASP A 338 20.48 0.27 -24.90
N GLY A 339 20.15 -0.06 -23.64
CA GLY A 339 19.96 0.92 -22.57
C GLY A 339 18.66 1.71 -22.62
N LEU A 340 17.76 1.42 -23.55
CA LEU A 340 16.37 1.87 -23.51
C LEU A 340 15.52 0.77 -22.85
N LEU A 341 15.10 1.04 -21.62
CA LEU A 341 14.18 0.15 -20.92
C LEU A 341 12.75 0.42 -21.41
N ILE A 342 12.14 -0.61 -21.96
CA ILE A 342 10.76 -0.62 -22.43
C ILE A 342 9.97 -1.55 -21.50
N SER A 343 8.89 -1.03 -20.90
CA SER A 343 7.98 -1.80 -20.08
C SER A 343 6.56 -1.55 -20.54
N ASP A 344 5.82 -2.61 -20.82
CA ASP A 344 4.41 -2.57 -21.18
C ASP A 344 3.63 -3.51 -20.25
N GLN A 345 2.58 -2.99 -19.63
CA GLN A 345 1.73 -3.76 -18.74
C GLN A 345 0.27 -3.59 -19.14
N ALA A 346 -0.40 -4.69 -19.41
CA ALA A 346 -1.84 -4.74 -19.62
C ALA A 346 -2.53 -5.47 -18.47
N GLN A 347 -3.65 -4.92 -18.03
CA GLN A 347 -4.49 -5.49 -16.97
C GLN A 347 -5.92 -5.59 -17.44
N PHE A 348 -6.56 -6.73 -17.14
CA PHE A 348 -7.96 -6.98 -17.41
C PHE A 348 -8.60 -7.53 -16.15
N GLU A 349 -9.62 -6.83 -15.68
CA GLU A 349 -10.31 -7.13 -14.43
C GLU A 349 -11.80 -7.32 -14.69
N TRP A 350 -12.38 -8.36 -14.13
CA TRP A 350 -13.81 -8.62 -14.07
C TRP A 350 -14.20 -8.77 -12.61
N HIS A 351 -15.22 -8.07 -12.22
CA HIS A 351 -15.73 -8.08 -10.87
C HIS A 351 -17.23 -8.30 -10.87
N GLU A 352 -17.66 -9.19 -9.99
CA GLU A 352 -19.06 -9.49 -9.72
C GLU A 352 -19.31 -9.31 -8.23
N GLN A 353 -20.34 -8.54 -7.89
CA GLN A 353 -20.76 -8.25 -6.52
C GLN A 353 -22.26 -8.45 -6.38
N ASN A 354 -22.65 -9.12 -5.28
CA ASN A 354 -24.04 -9.24 -4.89
C ASN A 354 -24.14 -9.13 -3.37
N ASN A 355 -24.17 -7.90 -2.88
CA ASN A 355 -24.17 -7.58 -1.45
C ASN A 355 -25.58 -7.30 -0.96
N LEU A 356 -25.91 -7.84 0.22
CA LEU A 356 -27.20 -7.66 0.86
C LEU A 356 -27.01 -7.06 2.25
N LYS A 357 -27.37 -5.79 2.41
CA LYS A 357 -27.33 -5.08 3.68
C LYS A 357 -28.71 -5.08 4.32
N THR A 358 -28.78 -5.39 5.60
CA THR A 358 -30.00 -5.31 6.41
C THR A 358 -29.73 -4.38 7.59
N ASN A 359 -30.53 -3.33 7.71
CA ASN A 359 -30.48 -2.39 8.83
C ASN A 359 -31.79 -2.53 9.63
N TYR A 360 -31.65 -2.52 10.95
CA TYR A 360 -32.77 -2.69 11.86
C TYR A 360 -33.09 -1.38 12.56
N ASP A 361 -34.31 -0.91 12.45
CA ASP A 361 -34.80 0.21 13.23
C ASP A 361 -35.04 -0.22 14.67
N THR A 362 -34.49 0.55 15.60
CA THR A 362 -34.56 0.27 17.04
C THR A 362 -35.53 1.18 17.79
N GLN A 363 -36.42 1.89 17.07
CA GLN A 363 -37.49 2.66 17.70
C GLN A 363 -38.36 1.76 18.56
N GLY A 364 -38.60 2.12 19.79
CA GLY A 364 -39.45 1.35 20.67
C GLY A 364 -38.81 0.18 21.46
N GLY A 365 -37.51 -0.12 21.24
CA GLY A 365 -36.81 -1.18 21.98
C GLY A 365 -36.98 -2.59 21.38
N GLY A 366 -37.51 -2.69 20.14
CA GLY A 366 -37.57 -3.89 19.33
C GLY A 366 -37.18 -3.62 17.88
N PHE A 367 -37.04 -4.68 17.09
CA PHE A 367 -36.85 -4.57 15.64
C PHE A 367 -38.21 -4.49 14.92
N ASP A 368 -38.93 -3.39 15.09
CA ASP A 368 -40.27 -3.27 14.52
C ASP A 368 -40.25 -3.03 13.01
N PHE A 369 -39.23 -2.34 12.54
CA PHE A 369 -38.96 -2.09 11.13
C PHE A 369 -37.52 -2.36 10.77
N ALA A 370 -37.32 -2.82 9.54
CA ALA A 370 -36.01 -2.99 8.94
C ALA A 370 -36.01 -2.60 7.47
N ASN A 371 -34.87 -2.21 6.94
CA ASN A 371 -34.75 -2.12 5.50
C ASN A 371 -33.68 -3.10 5.00
N ARG A 372 -33.93 -3.62 3.81
CA ARG A 372 -33.03 -4.49 3.08
C ARG A 372 -32.57 -3.76 1.84
N ILE A 373 -31.23 -3.65 1.69
CA ILE A 373 -30.59 -3.00 0.57
C ILE A 373 -29.84 -4.09 -0.20
N ASN A 374 -30.26 -4.32 -1.43
CA ASN A 374 -29.55 -5.20 -2.34
C ASN A 374 -28.71 -4.33 -3.28
N ASP A 375 -27.44 -4.61 -3.36
CA ASP A 375 -26.46 -3.91 -4.19
C ASP A 375 -25.75 -4.92 -5.08
N ARG A 376 -26.03 -4.85 -6.38
CA ARG A 376 -25.40 -5.69 -7.41
C ARG A 376 -24.56 -4.81 -8.31
N GLN A 377 -23.32 -5.23 -8.52
CA GLN A 377 -22.38 -4.56 -9.40
C GLN A 377 -21.59 -5.59 -10.20
N ASP A 378 -21.57 -5.41 -11.52
CA ASP A 378 -20.81 -6.21 -12.44
C ASP A 378 -19.97 -5.27 -13.31
N TYR A 379 -18.66 -5.25 -13.14
CA TYR A 379 -17.82 -4.39 -13.96
C TYR A 379 -16.70 -5.14 -14.68
N TRP A 380 -16.33 -4.55 -15.79
CA TRP A 380 -15.11 -4.87 -16.53
C TRP A 380 -14.21 -3.63 -16.60
N ARG A 381 -12.93 -3.81 -16.30
CA ARG A 381 -11.91 -2.79 -16.44
C ARG A 381 -10.72 -3.30 -17.24
N GLY A 382 -10.32 -2.57 -18.30
CA GLY A 382 -9.08 -2.80 -19.01
C GLY A 382 -8.15 -1.60 -18.84
N ALA A 383 -6.85 -1.85 -18.66
CA ALA A 383 -5.82 -0.82 -18.62
C ALA A 383 -4.55 -1.30 -19.30
N ASN A 384 -3.86 -0.37 -19.98
CA ASN A 384 -2.53 -0.61 -20.53
C ASN A 384 -1.60 0.54 -20.18
N VAL A 385 -0.39 0.23 -19.73
CA VAL A 385 0.64 1.19 -19.34
C VAL A 385 1.91 0.90 -20.11
N LEU A 386 2.26 1.78 -21.02
CA LEU A 386 3.57 1.78 -21.67
C LEU A 386 4.50 2.74 -20.96
N ARG A 387 5.72 2.31 -20.63
CA ARG A 387 6.77 3.13 -20.03
C ARG A 387 8.08 2.96 -20.79
N LEU A 388 8.75 4.06 -21.01
CA LEU A 388 10.06 4.17 -21.67
C LEU A 388 11.02 4.92 -20.76
N GLU A 389 12.22 4.37 -20.54
CA GLU A 389 13.22 4.96 -19.66
C GLU A 389 14.60 4.84 -20.28
N ARG A 390 15.43 5.89 -20.21
CA ARG A 390 16.79 5.85 -20.71
C ARG A 390 17.72 6.80 -19.99
N GLN A 391 18.91 6.30 -19.63
CA GLN A 391 20.06 7.12 -19.27
C GLN A 391 20.72 7.59 -20.55
N LEU A 392 20.55 8.86 -20.92
CA LEU A 392 21.09 9.44 -22.17
C LEU A 392 22.55 9.88 -22.00
N ARG A 393 22.90 10.35 -20.80
CA ARG A 393 24.25 10.77 -20.36
C ARG A 393 24.38 10.49 -18.87
N ASP A 394 25.56 10.45 -18.34
CA ASP A 394 25.80 10.26 -16.90
C ASP A 394 25.05 11.27 -16.02
N TRP A 395 24.71 12.42 -16.60
CA TRP A 395 23.99 13.50 -15.94
C TRP A 395 22.55 13.72 -16.46
N LEU A 396 22.07 12.92 -17.41
CA LEU A 396 20.75 13.09 -18.04
C LEU A 396 20.01 11.75 -18.12
N TYR A 397 18.98 11.63 -17.32
CA TYR A 397 18.01 10.52 -17.37
C TYR A 397 16.66 11.07 -17.84
N VAL A 398 15.99 10.33 -18.70
CA VAL A 398 14.65 10.66 -19.20
C VAL A 398 13.74 9.46 -19.08
N SER A 399 12.48 9.71 -18.75
CA SER A 399 11.43 8.70 -18.79
C SER A 399 10.12 9.30 -19.29
N GLY A 400 9.27 8.46 -19.85
CA GLY A 400 7.94 8.82 -20.27
C GLY A 400 7.01 7.64 -20.23
N GLY A 401 5.74 7.90 -20.11
CA GLY A 401 4.73 6.86 -20.05
C GLY A 401 3.40 7.30 -20.61
N TYR A 402 2.61 6.30 -20.97
CA TYR A 402 1.24 6.49 -21.40
C TYR A 402 0.37 5.39 -20.82
N LEU A 403 -0.73 5.80 -20.17
CA LEU A 403 -1.77 4.93 -19.64
C LEU A 403 -3.06 5.17 -20.43
N TYR A 404 -3.65 4.09 -20.88
CA TYR A 404 -5.05 4.06 -21.31
C TYR A 404 -5.84 3.14 -20.38
N SER A 405 -7.02 3.57 -19.94
CA SER A 405 -7.93 2.70 -19.20
C SER A 405 -9.38 2.90 -19.63
N GLN A 406 -10.14 1.82 -19.56
CA GLN A 406 -11.57 1.80 -19.81
C GLN A 406 -12.25 0.98 -18.71
N LEU A 407 -13.33 1.54 -18.15
CA LEU A 407 -14.25 0.87 -17.23
C LEU A 407 -15.64 0.83 -17.87
N LYS A 408 -16.29 -0.31 -17.74
CA LYS A 408 -17.72 -0.46 -17.95
C LYS A 408 -18.32 -1.18 -16.78
N ASP A 409 -19.25 -0.56 -16.11
CA ASP A 409 -19.94 -1.06 -14.94
C ASP A 409 -21.43 -1.15 -15.23
N ILE A 410 -22.07 -2.23 -14.79
CA ILE A 410 -23.51 -2.45 -14.87
C ILE A 410 -23.95 -2.90 -13.50
N GLY A 411 -24.88 -2.18 -12.92
CA GLY A 411 -25.34 -2.43 -11.57
C GLY A 411 -26.85 -2.39 -11.41
N GLY A 412 -27.27 -2.76 -10.24
CA GLY A 412 -28.65 -2.63 -9.79
C GLY A 412 -28.66 -2.41 -8.29
N PHE A 413 -29.64 -1.65 -7.85
CA PHE A 413 -29.79 -1.29 -6.45
C PHE A 413 -31.27 -1.35 -6.07
N SER A 414 -31.59 -1.92 -4.91
CA SER A 414 -32.95 -1.87 -4.40
C SER A 414 -32.99 -1.69 -2.89
N VAL A 415 -33.96 -0.92 -2.43
CA VAL A 415 -34.29 -0.75 -1.00
C VAL A 415 -35.70 -1.25 -0.76
N GLU A 416 -35.82 -2.16 0.17
CA GLU A 416 -37.09 -2.75 0.56
C GLU A 416 -37.26 -2.59 2.07
N SER A 417 -38.38 -2.00 2.50
CA SER A 417 -38.79 -1.90 3.92
C SER A 417 -39.67 -3.04 4.32
N PHE A 418 -39.50 -3.59 5.50
CA PHE A 418 -40.28 -4.71 6.02
C PHE A 418 -40.35 -4.68 7.55
N ALA A 419 -41.32 -5.40 8.10
CA ALA A 419 -41.52 -5.56 9.54
C ALA A 419 -40.98 -6.95 9.96
N PRO A 420 -39.79 -7.05 10.60
CA PRO A 420 -39.21 -8.37 10.95
C PRO A 420 -40.08 -9.20 11.91
N ASN A 421 -40.81 -8.52 12.81
CA ASN A 421 -41.60 -9.15 13.85
C ASN A 421 -43.10 -9.33 13.47
N ASP A 422 -43.51 -8.80 12.32
CA ASP A 422 -44.90 -8.92 11.84
C ASP A 422 -44.96 -9.40 10.37
N PRO A 423 -45.03 -10.71 10.14
CA PRO A 423 -45.07 -11.26 8.80
C PRO A 423 -46.39 -10.97 8.05
N THR A 424 -47.37 -10.34 8.71
CA THR A 424 -48.63 -9.94 8.06
C THR A 424 -48.50 -8.62 7.30
N VAL A 425 -47.46 -7.84 7.57
CA VAL A 425 -47.13 -6.63 6.83
C VAL A 425 -46.26 -7.02 5.63
N PRO A 426 -46.77 -6.87 4.40
CA PRO A 426 -45.99 -7.19 3.22
C PRO A 426 -44.82 -6.20 3.07
N PRO A 427 -43.62 -6.66 2.58
CA PRO A 427 -42.53 -5.77 2.27
C PRO A 427 -42.95 -4.71 1.24
N SER A 428 -42.44 -3.49 1.39
CA SER A 428 -42.61 -2.37 0.46
C SER A 428 -41.31 -2.11 -0.29
N LEU A 429 -41.36 -2.08 -1.62
CA LEU A 429 -40.24 -1.65 -2.45
C LEU A 429 -40.18 -0.13 -2.48
N ASP A 430 -39.23 0.46 -1.78
CA ASP A 430 -39.10 1.91 -1.64
C ASP A 430 -38.36 2.54 -2.79
N LEU A 431 -37.26 1.91 -3.18
CA LEU A 431 -36.36 2.39 -4.24
C LEU A 431 -35.80 1.21 -5.01
N SER A 432 -35.74 1.30 -6.33
CA SER A 432 -34.96 0.38 -7.16
C SER A 432 -34.39 1.05 -8.39
N THR A 433 -33.21 0.58 -8.81
CA THR A 433 -32.67 0.82 -10.13
C THR A 433 -32.12 -0.49 -10.68
N ASP A 434 -32.63 -0.90 -11.84
CA ASP A 434 -32.22 -2.15 -12.47
C ASP A 434 -31.24 -1.93 -13.61
N ASP A 435 -31.17 -0.70 -14.12
CA ASP A 435 -30.37 -0.28 -15.26
C ASP A 435 -29.39 0.82 -14.86
N LEU A 436 -28.48 0.51 -13.92
CA LEU A 436 -27.37 1.40 -13.63
C LEU A 436 -26.19 1.04 -14.53
N THR A 437 -25.78 1.99 -15.37
CA THR A 437 -24.62 1.81 -16.25
C THR A 437 -23.65 2.95 -16.06
N LEU A 438 -22.37 2.63 -15.85
CA LEU A 438 -21.29 3.59 -15.80
C LEU A 438 -20.22 3.20 -16.81
N ARG A 439 -19.78 4.18 -17.61
CA ARG A 439 -18.66 4.02 -18.55
C ARG A 439 -17.63 5.10 -18.32
N ARG A 440 -16.38 4.72 -18.20
CA ARG A 440 -15.28 5.68 -18.07
C ARG A 440 -14.16 5.30 -19.02
N ARG A 441 -13.60 6.31 -19.70
CA ARG A 441 -12.37 6.21 -20.49
C ARG A 441 -11.39 7.24 -19.96
N SER A 442 -10.15 6.82 -19.77
CA SER A 442 -9.11 7.71 -19.24
C SER A 442 -7.82 7.53 -20.04
N HIS A 443 -7.12 8.62 -20.19
CA HIS A 443 -5.81 8.69 -20.80
C HIS A 443 -4.90 9.49 -19.87
N THR A 444 -3.68 9.01 -19.66
CA THR A 444 -2.65 9.72 -18.91
C THR A 444 -1.36 9.66 -19.69
N ALA A 445 -0.72 10.78 -19.93
CA ALA A 445 0.61 10.85 -20.52
C ALA A 445 1.56 11.57 -19.56
N ASN A 446 2.77 11.06 -19.39
CA ASN A 446 3.78 11.73 -18.58
C ASN A 446 5.14 11.74 -19.26
N ALA A 447 5.96 12.72 -18.89
CA ALA A 447 7.36 12.84 -19.25
C ALA A 447 8.15 13.38 -18.07
N ASN A 448 9.30 12.77 -17.78
CA ASN A 448 10.15 13.16 -16.67
C ASN A 448 11.59 13.27 -17.13
N VAL A 449 12.32 14.19 -16.53
CA VAL A 449 13.74 14.39 -16.73
C VAL A 449 14.45 14.52 -15.38
N MET A 450 15.58 13.88 -15.25
CA MET A 450 16.48 14.08 -14.11
C MET A 450 17.84 14.51 -14.64
N LEU A 451 18.35 15.59 -14.06
CA LEU A 451 19.61 16.25 -14.41
C LEU A 451 20.57 16.21 -13.23
N GLY A 452 21.84 15.94 -13.52
CA GLY A 452 22.89 15.88 -12.49
C GLY A 452 23.44 14.46 -12.25
N PRO A 453 24.44 14.32 -11.34
CA PRO A 453 24.94 15.37 -10.44
C PRO A 453 25.85 16.40 -11.13
N TRP A 454 25.54 17.68 -10.94
CA TRP A 454 26.47 18.77 -11.22
C TRP A 454 26.98 19.34 -9.91
N GLU A 455 28.24 19.11 -9.57
CA GLU A 455 28.78 19.55 -8.29
C GLU A 455 27.89 19.20 -7.10
N GLN A 456 27.33 17.95 -7.10
CA GLN A 456 26.43 17.41 -6.07
C GLN A 456 25.00 18.02 -6.07
N LEU A 457 24.61 18.70 -7.13
CA LEU A 457 23.28 19.20 -7.38
C LEU A 457 22.53 18.25 -8.32
N HIS A 458 21.33 17.84 -7.93
CA HIS A 458 20.37 17.09 -8.75
C HIS A 458 19.10 17.93 -8.94
N PHE A 459 18.61 17.93 -10.15
CA PHE A 459 17.33 18.54 -10.50
C PHE A 459 16.46 17.52 -11.20
N TYR A 460 15.19 17.47 -10.87
CA TYR A 460 14.21 16.71 -11.65
C TYR A 460 12.99 17.57 -12.00
N ALA A 461 12.37 17.28 -13.13
CA ALA A 461 11.13 17.87 -13.57
C ALA A 461 10.27 16.79 -14.21
N GLY A 462 8.99 16.87 -13.97
CA GLY A 462 7.98 15.99 -14.56
C GLY A 462 6.76 16.77 -14.99
N LEU A 463 6.15 16.32 -16.08
CA LEU A 463 4.87 16.79 -16.58
C LEU A 463 3.96 15.58 -16.78
N GLN A 464 2.73 15.67 -16.29
CA GLN A 464 1.68 14.71 -16.55
C GLN A 464 0.43 15.42 -17.06
N ALA A 465 -0.23 14.81 -18.01
CA ALA A 465 -1.52 15.25 -18.50
C ALA A 465 -2.51 14.10 -18.43
N ASP A 466 -3.66 14.35 -17.83
CA ASP A 466 -4.76 13.41 -17.65
C ASP A 466 -6.01 13.94 -18.31
N TRP A 467 -6.73 13.09 -19.01
CA TRP A 467 -8.07 13.40 -19.48
C TRP A 467 -8.95 12.17 -19.41
N SER A 468 -10.17 12.37 -18.96
CA SER A 468 -11.15 11.30 -18.84
C SER A 468 -12.55 11.78 -19.16
N ARG A 469 -13.34 10.84 -19.68
CA ARG A 469 -14.77 11.00 -19.89
C ARG A 469 -15.51 9.88 -19.17
N GLN A 470 -16.52 10.25 -18.41
CA GLN A 470 -17.40 9.36 -17.69
C GLN A 470 -18.85 9.63 -18.10
N GLU A 471 -19.58 8.59 -18.36
CA GLU A 471 -21.01 8.60 -18.72
C GLU A 471 -21.74 7.66 -17.77
N GLY A 472 -22.80 8.13 -17.15
CA GLY A 472 -23.64 7.37 -16.23
C GLY A 472 -25.12 7.43 -16.61
N PHE A 473 -25.79 6.33 -16.50
CA PHE A 473 -27.23 6.24 -16.65
C PHE A 473 -27.81 5.37 -15.56
N ALA A 474 -28.98 5.76 -15.02
CA ALA A 474 -29.74 4.92 -14.10
C ALA A 474 -31.23 5.05 -14.39
N GLY A 475 -31.92 3.91 -14.51
CA GLY A 475 -33.37 3.83 -14.63
C GLY A 475 -33.96 3.00 -13.51
N GLY A 476 -35.09 3.42 -12.93
CA GLY A 476 -35.68 2.71 -11.81
C GLY A 476 -36.99 3.30 -11.34
N GLN A 477 -37.28 3.10 -10.08
CA GLN A 477 -38.45 3.66 -9.41
C GLN A 477 -38.16 4.07 -7.96
N ALA A 478 -38.83 5.12 -7.52
CA ALA A 478 -38.86 5.57 -6.12
C ALA A 478 -40.31 5.67 -5.66
N TYR A 479 -40.67 4.89 -4.60
CA TYR A 479 -42.01 4.84 -4.03
C TYR A 479 -43.12 4.66 -5.09
N GLY A 480 -42.84 3.75 -6.05
CA GLY A 480 -43.77 3.44 -7.15
C GLY A 480 -43.78 4.41 -8.34
N THR A 481 -42.99 5.50 -8.29
CA THR A 481 -42.87 6.48 -9.36
C THR A 481 -41.62 6.17 -10.16
N ARG A 482 -41.70 6.20 -11.49
CA ARG A 482 -40.55 5.96 -12.36
C ARG A 482 -39.55 7.08 -12.25
N THR A 483 -38.25 6.71 -12.20
CA THR A 483 -37.14 7.66 -12.20
C THR A 483 -36.11 7.29 -13.27
N ALA A 484 -35.44 8.28 -13.84
CA ALA A 484 -34.34 8.10 -14.74
C ALA A 484 -33.30 9.21 -14.49
N TYR A 485 -32.05 8.84 -14.55
CA TYR A 485 -30.91 9.75 -14.32
C TYR A 485 -29.91 9.57 -15.45
N ASP A 486 -29.38 10.69 -15.94
CA ASP A 486 -28.27 10.76 -16.89
C ASP A 486 -27.20 11.69 -16.33
N ALA A 487 -25.94 11.27 -16.39
CA ALA A 487 -24.83 12.05 -15.89
C ALA A 487 -23.60 11.89 -16.80
N ASN A 488 -22.94 13.01 -17.09
CA ASN A 488 -21.70 13.04 -17.86
C ASN A 488 -20.66 13.91 -17.15
N ILE A 489 -19.43 13.40 -17.09
CA ILE A 489 -18.30 14.15 -16.54
C ILE A 489 -17.15 14.09 -17.55
N ASP A 490 -16.74 15.24 -18.05
CA ASP A 490 -15.50 15.40 -18.81
C ASP A 490 -14.46 16.09 -17.92
N ARG A 491 -13.28 15.51 -17.80
CA ARG A 491 -12.22 16.01 -16.94
C ARG A 491 -10.89 16.08 -17.68
N ALA A 492 -10.18 17.18 -17.50
CA ALA A 492 -8.79 17.36 -17.92
C ALA A 492 -7.96 17.87 -16.74
N ALA A 493 -6.73 17.37 -16.59
CA ALA A 493 -5.82 17.87 -15.58
C ALA A 493 -4.38 17.85 -16.11
N THR A 494 -3.58 18.82 -15.67
CA THR A 494 -2.13 18.85 -15.86
C THR A 494 -1.45 18.91 -14.51
N ASP A 495 -0.36 18.18 -14.38
CA ASP A 495 0.47 18.08 -13.21
C ASP A 495 1.90 18.41 -13.59
N GLU A 496 2.48 19.42 -12.96
CA GLU A 496 3.87 19.80 -13.12
C GLU A 496 4.61 19.60 -11.78
N ASN A 497 5.69 18.89 -11.78
CA ASN A 497 6.49 18.68 -10.58
C ASN A 497 7.96 19.02 -10.84
N PHE A 498 8.58 19.67 -9.86
CA PHE A 498 9.97 20.07 -9.90
C PHE A 498 10.62 19.73 -8.56
N GLY A 499 11.85 19.26 -8.62
CA GLY A 499 12.60 18.95 -7.41
C GLY A 499 14.05 19.30 -7.55
N LEU A 500 14.62 19.72 -6.44
CA LEU A 500 16.02 20.08 -6.29
C LEU A 500 16.60 19.36 -5.08
N ARG A 501 17.77 18.75 -5.25
CA ARG A 501 18.52 18.11 -4.18
C ARG A 501 19.96 18.55 -4.25
N TYR A 502 20.47 19.07 -3.14
CA TYR A 502 21.84 19.53 -3.04
C TYR A 502 22.55 18.86 -1.86
N SER A 503 23.71 18.25 -2.14
CA SER A 503 24.54 17.53 -1.16
C SER A 503 25.97 18.08 -1.06
N GLY A 504 26.23 19.29 -1.57
CA GLY A 504 27.55 19.93 -1.57
C GLY A 504 28.00 20.48 -0.20
N ILE A 505 27.10 20.59 0.78
CA ILE A 505 27.45 20.96 2.14
C ILE A 505 27.85 19.69 2.89
N PRO A 506 29.03 19.63 3.52
CA PRO A 506 29.48 18.46 4.26
C PRO A 506 28.41 17.99 5.27
N TYR A 507 28.08 16.70 5.23
CA TYR A 507 27.09 16.04 6.11
C TYR A 507 25.66 16.54 5.98
N THR A 508 25.34 17.34 4.95
CA THR A 508 24.04 17.97 4.80
C THR A 508 23.46 17.68 3.43
N ILE A 509 22.18 17.31 3.39
CA ILE A 509 21.38 17.20 2.18
C ILE A 509 20.25 18.22 2.31
N LEU A 510 20.14 19.12 1.34
CA LEU A 510 19.00 20.03 1.19
C LEU A 510 18.12 19.51 0.06
N PHE A 511 16.81 19.63 0.20
CA PHE A 511 15.88 19.32 -0.87
C PHE A 511 14.71 20.31 -0.88
N ALA A 512 14.19 20.55 -2.06
CA ALA A 512 12.99 21.32 -2.29
C ALA A 512 12.20 20.65 -3.41
N GLU A 513 10.90 20.50 -3.22
CA GLU A 513 9.98 19.91 -4.19
C GLU A 513 8.77 20.80 -4.33
N THR A 514 8.26 20.92 -5.55
CA THR A 514 7.01 21.66 -5.81
C THR A 514 6.19 20.91 -6.83
N ARG A 515 4.88 20.96 -6.66
CA ARG A 515 3.89 20.42 -7.58
C ARG A 515 2.83 21.45 -7.83
N PHE A 516 2.53 21.68 -9.11
CA PHE A 516 1.41 22.46 -9.55
C PHE A 516 0.46 21.54 -10.29
N GLN A 517 -0.82 21.63 -9.99
CA GLN A 517 -1.85 20.90 -10.71
C GLN A 517 -2.94 21.89 -11.11
N GLN A 518 -3.34 21.80 -12.35
CA GLN A 518 -4.51 22.50 -12.86
C GLN A 518 -5.50 21.46 -13.35
N GLU A 519 -6.75 21.60 -12.95
CA GLU A 519 -7.81 20.65 -13.25
C GLU A 519 -9.04 21.42 -13.70
N SER A 520 -9.67 20.92 -14.75
CA SER A 520 -10.98 21.41 -15.17
C SER A 520 -11.92 20.23 -15.40
N TYR A 521 -13.16 20.37 -15.04
CA TYR A 521 -14.20 19.41 -15.35
C TYR A 521 -15.51 20.09 -15.69
N SER A 522 -16.25 19.47 -16.61
CA SER A 522 -17.62 19.79 -16.94
C SER A 522 -18.51 18.64 -16.49
N HIS A 523 -19.52 18.94 -15.72
CA HIS A 523 -20.42 17.96 -15.13
C HIS A 523 -21.86 18.29 -15.47
N PHE A 524 -22.50 17.39 -16.22
CA PHE A 524 -23.91 17.46 -16.55
C PHE A 524 -24.66 16.34 -15.83
N GLU A 525 -25.79 16.68 -15.21
CA GLU A 525 -26.74 15.72 -14.60
C GLU A 525 -28.18 16.12 -14.91
N GLU A 526 -28.99 15.13 -15.24
CA GLU A 526 -30.41 15.27 -15.41
C GLU A 526 -31.13 14.14 -14.65
N GLY A 527 -32.16 14.50 -13.89
CA GLY A 527 -33.07 13.56 -13.23
C GLY A 527 -34.48 13.77 -13.70
N LEU A 528 -35.15 12.67 -14.05
CA LEU A 528 -36.56 12.63 -14.44
C LEU A 528 -37.37 11.83 -13.44
N THR A 529 -38.56 12.34 -13.10
CA THR A 529 -39.59 11.61 -12.34
C THR A 529 -40.81 11.49 -13.18
N ASP A 530 -41.17 10.27 -13.59
CA ASP A 530 -42.07 9.96 -14.71
C ASP A 530 -41.62 10.63 -16.00
N THR A 531 -42.26 11.72 -16.37
CA THR A 531 -41.93 12.54 -17.55
C THR A 531 -41.56 13.97 -17.17
N THR A 532 -41.45 14.27 -15.90
CA THR A 532 -41.15 15.59 -15.36
C THR A 532 -39.69 15.67 -14.94
N GLN A 533 -39.03 16.70 -15.37
CA GLN A 533 -37.65 16.98 -14.94
C GLN A 533 -37.66 17.26 -13.43
N ALA A 534 -36.98 16.38 -12.69
CA ALA A 534 -36.84 16.52 -11.24
C ALA A 534 -35.70 17.48 -10.91
N PHE A 535 -34.60 17.39 -11.63
CA PHE A 535 -33.51 18.35 -11.57
C PHE A 535 -32.71 18.35 -12.89
N LEU A 536 -32.00 19.42 -13.11
CA LEU A 536 -31.04 19.60 -14.20
C LEU A 536 -29.87 20.40 -13.69
N ARG A 537 -28.67 19.87 -13.82
CA ARG A 537 -27.43 20.52 -13.40
C ARG A 537 -26.43 20.53 -14.55
N ASP A 538 -25.80 21.67 -14.76
CA ASP A 538 -24.72 21.85 -15.72
C ASP A 538 -23.67 22.75 -15.05
N THR A 539 -22.56 22.16 -14.67
CA THR A 539 -21.55 22.79 -13.84
C THR A 539 -20.19 22.66 -14.48
N ASP A 540 -19.53 23.76 -14.73
CA ASP A 540 -18.09 23.79 -14.99
C ASP A 540 -17.32 24.05 -13.70
N ALA A 541 -16.20 23.38 -13.53
CA ALA A 541 -15.38 23.60 -12.36
C ALA A 541 -13.90 23.57 -12.72
N ASP A 542 -13.16 24.45 -12.09
CA ASP A 542 -11.71 24.57 -12.17
C ASP A 542 -11.09 24.37 -10.79
N GLY A 543 -9.98 23.65 -10.76
CA GLY A 543 -9.23 23.40 -9.54
C GLY A 543 -7.74 23.65 -9.75
N ASP A 544 -7.14 24.33 -8.79
CA ASP A 544 -5.72 24.60 -8.73
C ASP A 544 -5.13 23.98 -7.44
N LEU A 545 -4.00 23.32 -7.57
CA LEU A 545 -3.21 22.83 -6.43
C LEU A 545 -1.79 23.33 -6.54
N GLN A 546 -1.30 23.91 -5.45
CA GLN A 546 0.08 24.29 -5.25
C GLN A 546 0.61 23.55 -4.02
N ASP A 547 1.67 22.77 -4.20
CA ASP A 547 2.26 21.95 -3.15
C ASP A 547 3.76 22.23 -3.11
N PHE A 548 4.26 22.74 -1.99
CA PHE A 548 5.65 23.08 -1.76
C PHE A 548 6.19 22.28 -0.58
N GLU A 549 7.24 21.54 -0.78
CA GLU A 549 7.96 20.85 0.28
C GLU A 549 9.43 21.32 0.28
N VAL A 550 9.94 21.71 1.43
CA VAL A 550 11.35 22.01 1.63
C VAL A 550 11.87 21.29 2.86
N GLY A 551 13.10 20.83 2.80
CA GLY A 551 13.65 20.16 3.95
C GLY A 551 15.15 19.94 3.87
N PHE A 552 15.68 19.40 4.96
CA PHE A 552 17.07 19.06 5.06
C PHE A 552 17.30 17.81 5.92
N THR A 553 18.41 17.16 5.66
CA THR A 553 18.97 16.12 6.52
C THR A 553 20.40 16.49 6.84
N VAL A 554 20.72 16.58 8.12
CA VAL A 554 22.08 16.89 8.59
C VAL A 554 22.58 15.82 9.55
N SER A 555 23.80 15.34 9.33
CA SER A 555 24.44 14.29 10.13
C SER A 555 25.89 14.65 10.40
N PRO A 556 26.14 15.76 11.14
CA PRO A 556 27.52 16.27 11.32
C PRO A 556 28.38 15.35 12.18
N TRP A 557 27.76 14.51 12.98
CA TRP A 557 28.44 13.52 13.82
C TRP A 557 27.88 12.12 13.54
N LYS A 558 28.71 11.12 13.70
CA LYS A 558 28.29 9.70 13.61
C LYS A 558 27.21 9.33 14.64
N GLN A 559 27.09 10.14 15.69
CA GLN A 559 26.16 9.90 16.82
C GLN A 559 24.83 10.61 16.66
N ALA A 560 24.71 11.61 15.78
CA ALA A 560 23.47 12.39 15.66
C ALA A 560 23.12 12.69 14.20
N SER A 561 21.83 12.54 13.90
CA SER A 561 21.23 12.93 12.63
C SER A 561 19.92 13.66 12.88
N LEU A 562 19.71 14.74 12.17
CA LEU A 562 18.48 15.53 12.17
C LEU A 562 17.94 15.57 10.74
N GLN A 563 16.66 15.24 10.58
CA GLN A 563 15.89 15.52 9.40
C GLN A 563 14.74 16.44 9.79
N ALA A 564 14.51 17.48 9.00
CA ALA A 564 13.33 18.32 9.13
C ALA A 564 12.79 18.65 7.75
N LYS A 565 11.46 18.70 7.65
CA LYS A 565 10.77 19.10 6.43
C LYS A 565 9.52 19.91 6.77
N TYR A 566 9.20 20.83 5.93
CA TYR A 566 7.99 21.62 5.95
C TYR A 566 7.32 21.51 4.58
N ARG A 567 6.01 21.33 4.58
CA ARG A 567 5.18 21.25 3.39
C ARG A 567 3.98 22.15 3.54
N ARG A 568 3.69 22.88 2.49
CA ARG A 568 2.48 23.70 2.36
C ARG A 568 1.74 23.29 1.12
N ARG A 569 0.49 22.94 1.29
CA ARG A 569 -0.43 22.60 0.21
C ARG A 569 -1.60 23.57 0.22
N ASP A 570 -1.80 24.22 -0.90
CA ASP A 570 -2.90 25.10 -1.16
C ASP A 570 -3.73 24.54 -2.31
N ARG A 571 -5.00 24.29 -2.08
CA ARG A 571 -5.93 23.77 -3.07
C ARG A 571 -7.17 24.65 -3.10
N SER A 572 -7.47 25.15 -4.31
CA SER A 572 -8.64 25.97 -4.60
C SER A 572 -9.48 25.30 -5.69
N ASN A 573 -10.79 25.28 -5.50
CA ASN A 573 -11.74 24.81 -6.51
C ASN A 573 -12.83 25.88 -6.67
N HIS A 574 -13.15 26.20 -7.91
CA HIS A 574 -14.21 27.13 -8.29
C HIS A 574 -15.25 26.41 -9.11
N TYR A 575 -16.52 26.69 -8.86
CA TYR A 575 -17.67 26.05 -9.50
C TYR A 575 -18.54 27.10 -10.14
N ASP A 576 -18.75 26.99 -11.45
CA ASP A 576 -19.69 27.80 -12.21
C ASP A 576 -20.90 26.96 -12.58
N HIS A 577 -22.00 27.18 -11.88
CA HIS A 577 -23.26 26.49 -12.16
C HIS A 577 -23.98 27.23 -13.29
N LEU A 578 -23.68 26.83 -14.53
CA LEU A 578 -24.26 27.41 -15.74
C LEU A 578 -25.76 27.20 -15.78
N ARG A 579 -26.23 26.09 -15.20
CA ARG A 579 -27.64 25.77 -15.15
C ARG A 579 -27.90 24.86 -13.94
N ASP A 580 -28.76 25.30 -13.07
CA ASP A 580 -29.28 24.50 -11.98
C ASP A 580 -30.76 24.81 -11.77
N VAL A 581 -31.56 23.81 -11.95
CA VAL A 581 -33.01 23.90 -11.73
C VAL A 581 -33.32 23.09 -10.49
N ASP A 582 -33.44 23.77 -9.37
CA ASP A 582 -34.01 23.20 -8.16
C ASP A 582 -35.53 23.24 -8.26
N LEU A 583 -36.14 22.08 -8.27
CA LEU A 583 -37.60 21.91 -8.31
C LEU A 583 -38.21 21.75 -6.92
N PHE A 584 -37.40 21.76 -5.86
CA PHE A 584 -37.90 21.66 -4.51
C PHE A 584 -38.33 23.03 -3.96
N SER A 585 -39.47 23.48 -4.43
CA SER A 585 -40.24 24.55 -3.77
C SER A 585 -40.83 24.15 -2.40
N SER A 586 -40.41 23.04 -1.81
CA SER A 586 -41.03 22.41 -0.64
C SER A 586 -40.14 22.37 0.58
N GLY A 587 -39.58 23.52 1.03
CA GLY A 587 -39.05 23.66 2.40
C GLY A 587 -37.87 22.78 2.85
N ASN A 588 -37.50 21.77 2.09
CA ASN A 588 -36.31 20.95 2.28
C ASN A 588 -35.24 21.29 1.23
N GLY A 589 -35.32 22.48 0.67
CA GLY A 589 -34.46 22.97 -0.40
C GLY A 589 -32.99 22.85 -0.04
N TYR A 590 -32.23 22.48 -1.01
CA TYR A 590 -30.78 22.56 -0.99
C TYR A 590 -30.39 24.00 -0.61
N PRO A 591 -29.76 24.21 0.55
CA PRO A 591 -29.73 25.57 1.12
C PRO A 591 -28.80 26.52 0.36
N ALA A 592 -27.84 26.03 -0.42
CA ALA A 592 -26.95 26.87 -1.21
C ALA A 592 -26.03 26.03 -2.12
N PHE A 593 -25.68 26.60 -3.29
CA PHE A 593 -24.69 26.00 -4.18
C PHE A 593 -23.29 26.43 -3.82
N ILE A 594 -22.37 25.48 -3.83
CA ILE A 594 -20.94 25.75 -3.57
C ILE A 594 -20.38 26.51 -4.76
N ARG A 595 -19.77 27.67 -4.51
CA ARG A 595 -19.07 28.50 -5.50
C ARG A 595 -17.58 28.34 -5.46
N SER A 596 -17.01 28.21 -4.25
CA SER A 596 -15.61 27.89 -4.10
C SER A 596 -15.39 26.98 -2.90
N ARG A 597 -14.31 26.21 -2.97
CA ARG A 597 -13.81 25.41 -1.86
C ARG A 597 -12.31 25.51 -1.82
N ASP A 598 -11.80 26.09 -0.77
CA ASP A 598 -10.38 26.29 -0.53
C ASP A 598 -9.90 25.41 0.63
N THR A 599 -8.73 24.85 0.48
CA THR A 599 -8.10 24.01 1.51
C THR A 599 -6.64 24.39 1.62
N LEU A 600 -6.21 24.81 2.78
CA LEU A 600 -4.82 25.11 3.08
C LEU A 600 -4.31 24.14 4.13
N THR A 601 -3.23 23.41 3.82
CA THR A 601 -2.60 22.47 4.74
C THR A 601 -1.14 22.84 4.93
N ASP A 602 -0.74 23.02 6.18
CA ASP A 602 0.63 23.18 6.61
C ASP A 602 1.08 21.94 7.40
N GLU A 603 2.17 21.32 6.97
CA GLU A 603 2.75 20.13 7.61
C GLU A 603 4.20 20.41 8.02
N PHE A 604 4.55 20.03 9.23
CA PHE A 604 5.93 20.05 9.70
C PHE A 604 6.30 18.69 10.26
N ASP A 605 7.37 18.09 9.80
CA ASP A 605 7.87 16.81 10.30
C ASP A 605 9.36 16.94 10.65
N THR A 606 9.73 16.48 11.82
CA THR A 606 11.13 16.43 12.24
C THR A 606 11.46 15.09 12.90
N ARG A 607 12.62 14.58 12.59
CA ARG A 607 13.13 13.31 13.11
C ARG A 607 14.58 13.48 13.57
N TRP A 608 14.81 13.16 14.83
CA TRP A 608 16.11 13.16 15.47
C TRP A 608 16.55 11.74 15.74
N VAL A 609 17.75 11.37 15.38
CA VAL A 609 18.33 10.07 15.67
C VAL A 609 19.62 10.30 16.42
N PHE A 610 19.72 9.73 17.63
CA PHE A 610 20.88 9.82 18.50
C PHE A 610 21.46 8.43 18.76
N ARG A 611 22.76 8.32 18.66
CA ARG A 611 23.53 7.11 19.00
C ARG A 611 24.71 7.51 19.87
N PRO A 612 24.48 7.93 21.12
CA PRO A 612 25.52 8.47 22.00
C PRO A 612 26.60 7.42 22.32
N CYS A 613 26.21 6.15 22.28
CA CYS A 613 27.12 5.02 22.48
C CYS A 613 26.65 3.80 21.64
N LYS A 614 27.48 2.75 21.59
CA LYS A 614 27.19 1.55 20.78
C LYS A 614 25.95 0.78 21.19
N TRP A 615 25.54 0.91 22.45
CA TRP A 615 24.42 0.16 23.02
C TRP A 615 23.10 0.95 23.11
N LEU A 616 23.09 2.24 22.73
CA LEU A 616 21.88 3.08 22.77
C LEU A 616 21.66 3.77 21.44
N LYS A 617 20.45 3.57 20.89
CA LYS A 617 19.90 4.38 19.81
C LYS A 617 18.58 4.98 20.29
N ALA A 618 18.47 6.30 20.23
CA ALA A 618 17.23 7.03 20.47
C ALA A 618 16.74 7.67 19.17
N THR A 619 15.44 7.65 18.97
CA THR A 619 14.77 8.32 17.85
C THR A 619 13.64 9.15 18.43
N LEU A 620 13.63 10.45 18.14
CA LEU A 620 12.51 11.34 18.47
C LEU A 620 11.90 11.82 17.16
N ARG A 621 10.59 11.89 17.11
CA ARG A 621 9.82 12.43 15.99
C ARG A 621 8.79 13.41 16.51
N TYR A 622 8.61 14.49 15.76
CA TYR A 622 7.47 15.38 15.92
C TYR A 622 6.89 15.67 14.55
N SER A 623 5.57 15.58 14.44
CA SER A 623 4.82 15.88 13.25
C SER A 623 3.63 16.79 13.60
N LEU A 624 3.45 17.83 12.84
CA LEU A 624 2.31 18.74 12.91
C LEU A 624 1.62 18.70 11.55
N ALA A 625 0.29 18.62 11.55
CA ALA A 625 -0.55 18.89 10.40
C ALA A 625 -1.65 19.88 10.81
N ALA A 626 -1.78 20.98 10.10
CA ALA A 626 -2.82 21.98 10.29
C ALA A 626 -3.51 22.19 8.94
N THR A 627 -4.82 22.03 8.91
CA THR A 627 -5.63 22.19 7.70
C THR A 627 -6.81 23.11 7.97
N ASP A 628 -6.96 24.12 7.14
CA ASP A 628 -8.11 25.01 7.11
C ASP A 628 -8.93 24.73 5.85
N PHE A 629 -10.24 24.59 6.02
CA PHE A 629 -11.22 24.43 4.94
C PHE A 629 -12.13 25.64 4.89
N GLU A 630 -12.31 26.17 3.70
CA GLU A 630 -13.21 27.28 3.47
C GLU A 630 -14.11 26.99 2.27
N THR A 631 -15.40 27.23 2.41
CA THR A 631 -16.39 27.01 1.36
C THR A 631 -17.29 28.23 1.24
N GLU A 632 -17.44 28.75 0.02
CA GLU A 632 -18.39 29.82 -0.31
C GLU A 632 -19.57 29.24 -1.08
N THR A 633 -20.77 29.77 -0.77
CA THR A 633 -22.03 29.32 -1.37
C THR A 633 -22.87 30.50 -1.84
N ASP A 634 -23.79 30.25 -2.75
CA ASP A 634 -24.81 31.23 -3.14
C ASP A 634 -25.89 31.39 -2.08
N SER A 635 -26.66 32.48 -2.18
CA SER A 635 -27.87 32.66 -1.41
C SER A 635 -29.04 31.92 -1.99
N VAL A 636 -29.84 31.29 -1.14
CA VAL A 636 -31.02 30.50 -1.54
C VAL A 636 -32.26 31.07 -0.87
N GLN A 637 -33.39 31.08 -1.60
CA GLN A 637 -34.68 31.48 -1.06
C GLN A 637 -35.49 30.24 -0.66
N ASP A 638 -35.89 30.19 0.59
CA ASP A 638 -36.88 29.20 1.07
C ASP A 638 -38.29 29.71 0.76
N PHE A 639 -38.90 29.20 -0.29
CA PHE A 639 -40.26 29.48 -0.70
C PHE A 639 -41.33 28.74 0.14
N ALA A 640 -40.96 27.81 0.99
CA ALA A 640 -41.90 27.12 1.86
C ALA A 640 -42.42 28.02 3.03
N GLN A 641 -41.70 29.11 3.29
CA GLN A 641 -42.14 30.09 4.28
C GLN A 641 -42.90 31.24 3.62
N VAL A 642 -43.92 31.75 4.30
CA VAL A 642 -44.70 32.90 3.83
C VAL A 642 -44.56 34.04 4.83
N PRO A 643 -43.85 35.09 4.53
CA PRO A 643 -43.13 35.41 3.28
C PRO A 643 -41.87 34.54 3.09
N PRO A 644 -41.41 34.33 1.86
CA PRO A 644 -40.18 33.57 1.60
C PRO A 644 -39.00 34.17 2.40
N THR A 645 -38.27 33.28 3.08
CA THR A 645 -37.07 33.65 3.82
C THR A 645 -35.85 33.42 2.94
N SER A 646 -34.99 34.41 2.82
CA SER A 646 -33.72 34.28 2.13
C SER A 646 -32.66 33.83 3.12
N PHE A 647 -32.06 32.70 2.87
CA PHE A 647 -30.81 32.29 3.51
C PHE A 647 -29.68 32.89 2.69
N SER A 648 -28.92 33.79 3.26
CA SER A 648 -27.72 34.29 2.60
C SER A 648 -26.73 33.14 2.51
N GLY A 649 -26.43 32.74 1.28
CA GLY A 649 -25.20 32.00 0.98
C GLY A 649 -24.06 32.85 1.54
N GLY A 650 -23.05 32.27 1.98
CA GLY A 650 -21.92 32.94 2.53
C GLY A 650 -20.76 32.04 2.76
N ARG A 651 -19.77 32.57 3.38
CA ARG A 651 -18.58 31.79 3.72
C ARG A 651 -18.95 30.71 4.71
N LEU A 652 -18.82 29.46 4.30
CA LEU A 652 -18.95 28.30 5.16
C LEU A 652 -17.54 27.89 5.56
N LEU A 653 -17.19 28.09 6.83
CA LEU A 653 -16.03 27.44 7.40
C LEU A 653 -16.37 25.95 7.48
N ALA A 654 -15.92 25.16 6.49
CA ALA A 654 -16.21 23.74 6.42
C ALA A 654 -15.50 22.98 7.53
N GLY A 655 -14.34 23.48 7.99
CA GLY A 655 -13.68 22.94 9.16
C GLY A 655 -12.22 23.35 9.29
N GLN A 656 -11.70 23.09 10.47
CA GLN A 656 -10.27 23.14 10.78
C GLN A 656 -9.86 21.78 11.33
N TYR A 657 -8.71 21.32 10.93
CA TYR A 657 -8.12 20.10 11.46
C TYR A 657 -6.69 20.36 11.88
N ASP A 658 -6.41 20.14 13.16
CA ASP A 658 -5.09 20.23 13.74
C ASP A 658 -4.69 18.89 14.33
N ALA A 659 -3.49 18.41 14.04
CA ALA A 659 -2.97 17.19 14.61
C ALA A 659 -1.49 17.31 14.98
N HIS A 660 -1.16 16.81 16.17
CA HIS A 660 0.22 16.71 16.64
C HIS A 660 0.55 15.24 16.92
N VAL A 661 1.69 14.78 16.44
CA VAL A 661 2.21 13.46 16.73
C VAL A 661 3.60 13.59 17.31
N VAL A 662 3.78 13.09 18.52
CA VAL A 662 5.09 12.99 19.19
C VAL A 662 5.45 11.53 19.33
N GLY A 663 6.60 11.15 18.79
CA GLY A 663 7.13 9.80 18.87
C GLY A 663 8.48 9.75 19.57
N ALA A 664 8.69 8.79 20.46
CA ALA A 664 9.97 8.50 21.09
C ALA A 664 10.27 7.00 21.02
N GLY A 665 11.39 6.64 20.42
CA GLY A 665 11.82 5.26 20.29
C GLY A 665 13.23 5.07 20.85
N PHE A 666 13.43 3.98 21.61
CA PHE A 666 14.73 3.62 22.15
C PHE A 666 15.04 2.17 21.81
N VAL A 667 16.28 1.92 21.40
CA VAL A 667 16.84 0.59 21.23
C VAL A 667 18.06 0.50 22.12
N LEU A 668 18.04 -0.45 23.05
CA LEU A 668 19.04 -0.65 24.07
C LEU A 668 19.66 -2.05 23.90
N THR A 669 20.95 -2.11 23.78
CA THR A 669 21.72 -3.36 23.75
C THR A 669 22.91 -3.26 24.72
N PRO A 670 22.65 -3.07 26.04
CA PRO A 670 23.70 -2.77 27.01
C PRO A 670 24.70 -3.92 27.18
N TRP A 671 24.24 -5.14 26.86
CA TRP A 671 25.05 -6.37 26.81
C TRP A 671 24.75 -7.13 25.53
N SER A 672 25.65 -7.96 25.11
CA SER A 672 25.45 -8.84 23.94
C SER A 672 24.26 -9.79 24.06
N ARG A 673 23.73 -9.99 25.28
CA ARG A 673 22.61 -10.88 25.60
C ARG A 673 21.26 -10.18 25.72
N LEU A 674 21.20 -8.85 25.80
CA LEU A 674 19.95 -8.11 25.95
C LEU A 674 19.74 -7.16 24.79
N HIS A 675 18.63 -7.36 24.11
CA HIS A 675 18.06 -6.41 23.17
C HIS A 675 16.71 -5.95 23.70
N PHE A 676 16.58 -4.65 23.95
CA PHE A 676 15.32 -4.03 24.35
C PHE A 676 14.98 -2.90 23.39
N SER A 677 13.73 -2.85 22.95
CA SER A 677 13.20 -1.72 22.18
C SER A 677 11.90 -1.23 22.79
N THR A 678 11.74 0.07 22.79
CA THR A 678 10.50 0.73 23.18
C THR A 678 10.15 1.81 22.18
N ALA A 679 8.87 1.95 21.87
CA ALA A 679 8.32 3.02 21.08
C ALA A 679 7.08 3.58 21.80
N LEU A 680 7.12 4.86 22.10
CA LEU A 680 6.00 5.64 22.63
C LEU A 680 5.53 6.59 21.54
N THR A 681 4.23 6.64 21.28
CA THR A 681 3.61 7.63 20.40
C THR A 681 2.44 8.26 21.13
N TRP A 682 2.41 9.57 21.13
CA TRP A 682 1.29 10.37 21.54
C TRP A 682 0.76 11.15 20.34
N THR A 683 -0.53 11.04 20.10
CA THR A 683 -1.22 11.76 19.03
C THR A 683 -2.36 12.54 19.66
N THR A 684 -2.48 13.81 19.35
CA THR A 684 -3.67 14.59 19.65
C THR A 684 -4.17 15.22 18.35
N SER A 685 -5.48 15.31 18.21
CA SER A 685 -6.08 16.02 17.08
C SER A 685 -7.35 16.73 17.51
N ARG A 686 -7.67 17.78 16.76
CA ARG A 686 -8.87 18.57 16.90
C ARG A 686 -9.47 18.80 15.52
N SER A 687 -10.74 18.51 15.38
CA SER A 687 -11.54 18.81 14.19
C SER A 687 -12.68 19.72 14.58
N LEU A 688 -12.75 20.88 13.95
CA LEU A 688 -13.79 21.87 14.12
C LEU A 688 -14.55 22.00 12.81
N SER A 689 -15.89 22.01 12.87
CA SER A 689 -16.75 22.40 11.75
C SER A 689 -17.59 23.60 12.16
N GLY A 690 -17.70 24.58 11.28
CA GLY A 690 -18.50 25.78 11.47
C GLY A 690 -19.53 25.89 10.36
N ASN A 691 -20.66 26.44 10.65
CA ASN A 691 -21.69 26.76 9.69
C ASN A 691 -21.92 28.27 9.66
N ASN A 692 -22.42 28.76 8.54
CA ASN A 692 -22.67 30.17 8.29
C ASN A 692 -23.65 30.78 9.33
N ASN A 693 -23.19 31.74 10.08
CA ASN A 693 -23.98 32.45 11.10
C ASN A 693 -24.54 31.63 12.27
N GLU A 694 -24.15 30.42 12.44
CA GLU A 694 -24.52 29.59 13.60
C GLU A 694 -23.37 29.54 14.61
N ALA A 695 -23.71 29.21 15.85
CA ALA A 695 -22.70 28.95 16.87
C ALA A 695 -21.78 27.81 16.42
N GLU A 696 -20.49 27.93 16.66
CA GLU A 696 -19.51 26.88 16.38
C GLU A 696 -19.98 25.56 16.98
N VAL A 697 -19.93 24.52 16.16
CA VAL A 697 -20.14 23.18 16.66
C VAL A 697 -18.97 22.81 17.56
N ALA A 698 -19.25 22.25 18.74
CA ALA A 698 -18.20 21.81 19.65
C ALA A 698 -17.20 20.91 18.90
N PRO A 699 -15.88 21.13 19.03
CA PRO A 699 -14.89 20.38 18.27
C PRO A 699 -14.90 18.91 18.67
N TYR A 700 -14.71 18.03 17.68
CA TYR A 700 -14.33 16.65 17.93
C TYR A 700 -12.83 16.61 18.16
N GLN A 701 -12.42 16.24 19.35
CA GLN A 701 -11.01 16.28 19.75
C GLN A 701 -10.65 15.15 20.70
N GLY A 702 -9.36 14.86 20.77
CA GLY A 702 -8.90 13.86 21.71
C GLY A 702 -7.44 13.52 21.54
N GLU A 703 -7.05 12.48 22.26
CA GLU A 703 -5.68 12.00 22.27
C GLU A 703 -5.61 10.46 22.28
N VAL A 704 -4.51 9.95 21.73
CA VAL A 704 -4.18 8.54 21.75
C VAL A 704 -2.74 8.36 22.21
N TRP A 705 -2.55 7.52 23.20
CA TRP A 705 -1.26 7.04 23.66
C TRP A 705 -1.03 5.60 23.19
N ASN A 706 0.12 5.33 22.59
CA ASN A 706 0.54 4.00 22.24
C ASN A 706 1.95 3.75 22.76
N LEU A 707 2.14 2.65 23.48
CA LEU A 707 3.43 2.19 23.94
C LEU A 707 3.65 0.75 23.48
N LEU A 708 4.74 0.51 22.78
CA LEU A 708 5.18 -0.83 22.40
C LEU A 708 6.55 -1.10 22.98
N ASN A 709 6.67 -2.15 23.78
CA ASN A 709 7.94 -2.65 24.32
C ASN A 709 8.22 -4.05 23.78
N SER A 710 9.47 -4.32 23.46
CA SER A 710 9.95 -5.65 23.09
C SER A 710 11.30 -5.90 23.73
N ALA A 711 11.45 -7.03 24.38
CA ALA A 711 12.68 -7.47 25.02
C ALA A 711 13.06 -8.87 24.54
N THR A 712 14.30 -9.05 24.15
CA THR A 712 14.89 -10.36 23.88
C THR A 712 16.11 -10.50 24.77
N PHE A 713 16.14 -11.54 25.58
CA PHE A 713 17.26 -11.86 26.47
C PHE A 713 17.81 -13.25 26.15
N VAL A 714 19.05 -13.30 25.71
CA VAL A 714 19.79 -14.54 25.47
C VAL A 714 20.25 -15.11 26.80
N VAL A 715 19.53 -16.11 27.33
CA VAL A 715 19.82 -16.75 28.61
C VAL A 715 21.12 -17.55 28.49
N ASP A 716 21.20 -18.40 27.47
CA ASP A 716 22.37 -19.15 27.07
C ASP A 716 22.39 -19.32 25.52
N GLU A 717 23.42 -20.01 24.98
CA GLU A 717 23.57 -20.25 23.54
C GLU A 717 22.36 -20.95 22.90
N LYS A 718 21.50 -21.57 23.69
CA LYS A 718 20.36 -22.36 23.24
C LYS A 718 19.01 -21.81 23.67
N THR A 719 18.98 -20.82 24.57
CA THR A 719 17.75 -20.35 25.18
C THR A 719 17.64 -18.85 25.07
N ASP A 720 16.56 -18.43 24.45
CA ASP A 720 16.17 -17.02 24.33
C ASP A 720 14.84 -16.81 25.10
N PHE A 721 14.78 -15.77 25.93
CA PHE A 721 13.55 -15.26 26.51
C PHE A 721 13.09 -14.05 25.70
N ILE A 722 11.80 -14.01 25.36
CA ILE A 722 11.19 -12.92 24.58
C ILE A 722 9.99 -12.42 25.35
N ALA A 723 9.84 -11.11 25.49
CA ALA A 723 8.66 -10.48 26.06
C ALA A 723 8.24 -9.29 25.21
N THR A 724 6.93 -9.11 25.03
CA THR A 724 6.34 -7.92 24.39
C THR A 724 5.26 -7.35 25.29
N TYR A 725 5.09 -6.03 25.25
CA TYR A 725 4.01 -5.35 25.93
C TYR A 725 3.52 -4.20 25.06
N LEU A 726 2.23 -4.20 24.79
CA LEU A 726 1.51 -3.15 24.08
C LEU A 726 0.51 -2.51 25.07
N PHE A 727 0.53 -1.19 25.10
CA PHE A 727 -0.47 -0.37 25.75
C PHE A 727 -1.03 0.61 24.71
N SER A 728 -2.34 0.77 24.71
CA SER A 728 -3.02 1.76 23.88
C SER A 728 -4.15 2.35 24.70
N ASP A 729 -4.18 3.67 24.79
CA ASP A 729 -5.22 4.45 25.47
C ASP A 729 -5.70 5.52 24.52
N ALA A 730 -7.01 5.62 24.32
CA ALA A 730 -7.64 6.59 23.46
C ALA A 730 -8.79 7.26 24.17
N ASP A 731 -8.84 8.57 24.06
CA ASP A 731 -9.95 9.41 24.55
C ASP A 731 -10.26 10.47 23.51
N TYR A 732 -11.31 10.19 22.72
CA TYR A 732 -11.81 11.09 21.69
C TYR A 732 -13.27 11.38 21.93
N GLY A 733 -13.66 12.64 21.81
CA GLY A 733 -15.05 13.01 21.96
C GLY A 733 -15.40 14.39 21.45
N GLN A 734 -16.70 14.63 21.39
CA GLN A 734 -17.30 15.93 21.13
C GLN A 734 -18.21 16.27 22.30
N ASP A 735 -17.93 17.38 22.98
CA ASP A 735 -18.76 17.85 24.07
C ASP A 735 -19.99 18.59 23.52
N ASN A 736 -21.06 17.82 23.30
CA ASN A 736 -22.38 18.33 22.91
C ASN A 736 -23.31 18.48 24.12
N ALA A 737 -22.91 19.21 25.13
CA ALA A 737 -23.63 19.36 26.40
C ALA A 737 -25.10 19.76 26.25
N ALA A 738 -25.47 20.48 25.20
CA ALA A 738 -26.86 20.87 24.91
C ALA A 738 -27.75 19.72 24.40
N SER A 739 -27.19 18.69 23.82
CA SER A 739 -27.92 17.54 23.26
C SER A 739 -27.80 16.26 24.07
N SER A 740 -27.02 16.27 25.15
CA SER A 740 -26.74 15.12 26.03
C SER A 740 -26.23 13.85 25.35
N LEU A 741 -25.64 13.98 24.18
CA LEU A 741 -25.09 12.86 23.41
C LEU A 741 -23.57 13.07 23.23
N PRO A 742 -22.70 12.66 24.17
CA PRO A 742 -21.28 12.62 23.92
C PRO A 742 -21.00 11.59 22.81
N LEU A 743 -20.63 12.09 21.64
CA LEU A 743 -20.03 11.25 20.62
C LEU A 743 -18.55 11.09 20.99
N GLY A 744 -18.14 9.89 21.32
CA GLY A 744 -16.75 9.66 21.71
C GLY A 744 -16.38 8.20 21.66
N ILE A 745 -15.08 7.97 21.55
CA ILE A 745 -14.48 6.65 21.70
C ILE A 745 -13.46 6.76 22.83
N GLN A 746 -13.69 6.01 23.90
CA GLN A 746 -12.78 5.95 25.01
C GLN A 746 -12.45 4.49 25.29
N PHE A 747 -11.18 4.12 25.15
CA PHE A 747 -10.76 2.77 25.48
C PHE A 747 -9.35 2.71 26.02
N THR A 748 -9.11 1.70 26.86
CA THR A 748 -7.78 1.30 27.31
C THR A 748 -7.54 -0.16 26.93
N ARG A 749 -6.40 -0.46 26.31
CA ARG A 749 -6.02 -1.80 25.86
C ARG A 749 -4.62 -2.15 26.30
N HIS A 750 -4.47 -3.35 26.87
CA HIS A 750 -3.18 -3.94 27.20
C HIS A 750 -3.04 -5.30 26.52
N ALA A 751 -1.85 -5.58 25.98
CA ALA A 751 -1.46 -6.90 25.53
C ALA A 751 -0.02 -7.18 25.97
N ALA A 752 0.16 -8.23 26.73
CA ALA A 752 1.48 -8.66 27.21
C ALA A 752 1.73 -10.10 26.78
N THR A 753 2.87 -10.38 26.19
CA THR A 753 3.30 -11.76 25.92
C THR A 753 4.69 -12.00 26.46
N ALA A 754 4.93 -13.20 26.97
CA ALA A 754 6.24 -13.62 27.44
C ALA A 754 6.49 -15.09 27.10
N GLY A 755 7.64 -15.40 26.53
CA GLY A 755 7.94 -16.74 26.05
C GLY A 755 9.41 -17.10 26.09
N ILE A 756 9.64 -18.40 26.02
CA ILE A 756 10.98 -19.01 25.97
C ILE A 756 11.09 -19.80 24.67
N THR A 757 12.19 -19.58 23.98
CA THR A 757 12.58 -20.40 22.82
C THR A 757 13.82 -21.20 23.19
N ARG A 758 13.74 -22.53 23.09
CA ARG A 758 14.84 -23.45 23.34
C ARG A 758 15.30 -24.11 22.05
N LYS A 759 16.54 -23.85 21.66
CA LYS A 759 17.21 -24.53 20.53
C LYS A 759 17.72 -25.90 20.99
N MET A 760 17.43 -26.92 20.21
CA MET A 760 17.79 -28.31 20.47
C MET A 760 18.79 -28.85 19.44
N LYS A 761 19.12 -30.13 19.54
CA LYS A 761 19.99 -30.78 18.57
C LYS A 761 19.38 -30.76 17.17
N ARG A 762 20.21 -30.79 16.16
CA ARG A 762 19.79 -30.84 14.74
C ARG A 762 18.96 -29.63 14.30
N GLY A 763 19.17 -28.44 14.89
CA GLY A 763 18.48 -27.22 14.49
C GLY A 763 17.01 -27.12 14.91
N GLN A 764 16.49 -28.07 15.69
CA GLN A 764 15.13 -28.03 16.25
C GLN A 764 15.00 -26.93 17.27
N SER A 765 13.78 -26.40 17.45
CA SER A 765 13.49 -25.44 18.53
C SER A 765 12.06 -25.58 19.03
N LEU A 766 11.90 -25.45 20.36
CA LEU A 766 10.62 -25.39 21.04
C LEU A 766 10.42 -23.95 21.51
N ARG A 767 9.26 -23.37 21.24
CA ARG A 767 8.80 -22.10 21.80
C ARG A 767 7.55 -22.34 22.62
N VAL A 768 7.53 -21.77 23.82
CA VAL A 768 6.35 -21.71 24.68
C VAL A 768 6.17 -20.25 25.08
N GLU A 769 4.97 -19.73 24.94
CA GLU A 769 4.65 -18.33 25.19
C GLU A 769 3.30 -18.23 25.91
N TYR A 770 3.23 -17.36 26.89
CA TYR A 770 2.01 -16.96 27.56
C TYR A 770 1.62 -15.55 27.15
N GLY A 771 0.33 -15.32 26.91
CA GLY A 771 -0.26 -14.03 26.56
C GLY A 771 -1.33 -13.61 27.56
N PHE A 772 -1.38 -12.32 27.86
CA PHE A 772 -2.41 -11.67 28.66
C PHE A 772 -2.93 -10.45 27.88
N PHE A 773 -4.25 -10.34 27.78
CA PHE A 773 -4.92 -9.32 26.96
C PHE A 773 -6.08 -8.74 27.73
N THR A 774 -6.21 -7.42 27.77
CA THR A 774 -7.37 -6.74 28.33
C THR A 774 -7.83 -5.59 27.43
N TYR A 775 -9.09 -5.35 27.42
CA TYR A 775 -9.74 -4.22 26.77
C TYR A 775 -10.86 -3.70 27.66
N HIS A 776 -10.90 -2.39 27.81
CA HIS A 776 -11.92 -1.69 28.57
C HIS A 776 -12.40 -0.49 27.77
N GLU A 777 -13.71 -0.38 27.50
CA GLU A 777 -14.33 0.66 26.72
C GLU A 777 -15.51 1.30 27.45
N PRO A 778 -15.27 2.32 28.28
CA PRO A 778 -16.31 3.02 29.03
C PRO A 778 -17.38 3.67 28.14
N SER A 779 -17.01 4.12 26.95
CA SER A 779 -17.92 4.73 25.99
C SER A 779 -19.07 3.79 25.57
N LEU A 780 -18.84 2.46 25.58
CA LEU A 780 -19.86 1.42 25.36
C LEU A 780 -20.43 0.84 26.66
N GLY A 781 -20.18 1.48 27.80
CA GLY A 781 -20.67 1.01 29.10
C GLY A 781 -20.10 -0.34 29.55
N GLY A 782 -18.94 -0.74 28.98
CA GLY A 782 -18.30 -2.02 29.29
C GLY A 782 -18.85 -3.21 28.50
N ALA A 783 -19.78 -3.00 27.55
CA ALA A 783 -20.32 -4.10 26.73
C ALA A 783 -19.25 -4.76 25.82
N ALA A 784 -18.16 -4.04 25.50
CA ALA A 784 -17.06 -4.52 24.69
C ALA A 784 -15.88 -5.06 25.51
N ASP A 785 -15.96 -5.02 26.83
CA ASP A 785 -14.85 -5.35 27.73
C ASP A 785 -14.54 -6.84 27.69
N TYR A 786 -13.24 -7.13 27.78
CA TYR A 786 -12.78 -8.52 27.95
C TYR A 786 -11.44 -8.59 28.68
N THR A 787 -11.19 -9.74 29.25
CA THR A 787 -9.88 -10.18 29.73
C THR A 787 -9.59 -11.56 29.15
N ALA A 788 -8.42 -11.76 28.58
CA ALA A 788 -8.07 -13.05 27.97
C ALA A 788 -6.66 -13.50 28.33
N HIS A 789 -6.52 -14.83 28.41
CA HIS A 789 -5.27 -15.53 28.68
C HIS A 789 -4.99 -16.51 27.55
N GLY A 790 -3.75 -16.53 27.08
CA GLY A 790 -3.34 -17.41 25.99
C GLY A 790 -2.09 -18.20 26.33
N LEU A 791 -2.06 -19.49 26.00
CA LEU A 791 -0.87 -20.32 26.01
C LEU A 791 -0.57 -20.78 24.58
N PHE A 792 0.61 -20.46 24.08
CA PHE A 792 1.05 -20.76 22.71
C PHE A 792 2.25 -21.68 22.75
N THR A 793 2.25 -22.72 21.93
CA THR A 793 3.37 -23.63 21.76
C THR A 793 3.68 -23.83 20.29
N SER A 794 4.96 -23.91 19.94
CA SER A 794 5.38 -24.29 18.60
C SER A 794 6.69 -25.06 18.63
N TYR A 795 6.82 -26.06 17.76
CA TYR A 795 8.00 -26.91 17.67
C TYR A 795 8.52 -26.96 16.24
N ARG A 796 9.64 -26.29 15.98
CA ARG A 796 10.26 -26.30 14.67
C ARG A 796 11.15 -27.53 14.48
N ILE A 797 10.95 -28.22 13.38
CA ILE A 797 11.67 -29.43 12.97
C ILE A 797 12.26 -29.21 11.57
N PRO A 798 13.52 -28.77 11.47
CA PRO A 798 14.23 -28.78 10.21
C PRO A 798 14.73 -30.19 9.95
N LEU A 799 14.65 -30.60 8.71
CA LEU A 799 15.18 -31.87 8.24
C LEU A 799 16.10 -31.61 7.04
N PRO A 800 17.25 -32.28 6.94
CA PRO A 800 18.26 -32.03 5.91
C PRO A 800 17.80 -32.46 4.51
#